data_648c7d909aaf242945e576faab85df35
#
_entry.id   648c7d909aaf242945e576faab85df35
#
_cell.length_a   1.000
_cell.length_b   1.000
_cell.length_c   1.000
_cell.angle_alpha   90.00
_cell.angle_beta   90.00
_cell.angle_gamma   90.00
#
_symmetry.space_group_name_H-M   'P 1'
#
loop_
_entity.id
_entity.type
_entity.pdbx_description
1 polymer ?
#
loop_
_entity_poly.entity_id
_entity_poly.type
_entity_poly.pdbx_seq_one_letter_code
_entity_poly.pdbx_strand_id
1 'polypeptide(L)'
;MKLETTGRCKLCGLTAAYRFAELDENGVCKYCRNFQKKTFKGADRLIADLSLSPGEKVGVTVSGGKDSIYMWIKLTEMLGADRVAAFCFYRPGITNEIAMENVRRTQKLLGTQLLVHRDDAAYKRFCRNLGIFLDDPRPEMVRVLLCAGYRYGITLNLYELGLKEGIHKYFSGASYLELAPFKEELIAACSPEGDLDDGLRRLLKDYPAVDYEDNLMVIERDHHLKYKSNNTADRQMKTGENIQLFDFDTYFENDPDFVEVFVREKYGWKKTNRSWHFDCDIEDIKDVFYYGLLGYTEMDFRMAAMVRHGLASREEALRILEEEAEKNRGSYYKMLELLEKHRLHDKKEKLNALYRKSPYLPDPPDFHAFAGKHVHMIGIGGASMCGIALLLKDRGFTVTGSDRIDGDSMRLLREKGICVTAGHSAKNVDGADLIVYSMAIPYDHVELKAARKKGIPVIERSVLLGQLSEEFEHSFAVCGTHGKTTVTSMLTQILVEAGQDPTVHIGGVLDAIGGSVRSGGNELFLTEACEYRRNFMNVHATGALLLNIDADHLDYYRDIDEIESAFGDFLRKLPEDGWALGNGDNERVVRQMAALPCRTETFGTKEGCSYRMVDASEDENGYVTFQMYYGTKLLCTVHTGVPGIFNAMNALAALSAAHHLGIDMNAAADSIQRFRGAHRRFEKTGMLQGAELFHDYGHNPEEMKNAICIARKRCRSGRLWAVIQPHTFSRVRTLFADYLTCAKEADVVLLTDIFAAREDDPGDITSGMLADGMRQNGIDARLTPTFEDAARMLREQLKEGDLVITLGCGNIYMLNEMLEA
;
A
#
# COMPACT_ATOMS: atom_id res chain seq x y z
N MET A 1 23.00 -6.97 9.49
CA MET A 1 23.94 -6.00 8.85
C MET A 1 24.71 -5.33 9.98
N LYS A 2 26.03 -5.37 9.98
CA LYS A 2 26.81 -4.65 11.00
C LYS A 2 26.86 -3.17 10.62
N LEU A 3 26.45 -2.29 11.51
CA LEU A 3 26.71 -0.85 11.34
C LEU A 3 28.22 -0.66 11.12
N GLU A 4 28.58 0.13 10.09
CA GLU A 4 30.00 0.47 9.90
C GLU A 4 30.51 1.18 11.14
N THR A 5 31.43 0.56 11.83
CA THR A 5 32.09 1.13 13.02
C THR A 5 33.16 2.17 12.63
N THR A 6 33.54 2.21 11.35
CA THR A 6 34.44 3.22 10.77
C THR A 6 33.70 4.56 10.63
N GLY A 7 34.35 5.62 11.04
CA GLY A 7 33.76 6.98 11.00
C GLY A 7 32.79 7.28 12.16
N ARG A 8 32.99 6.67 13.31
CA ARG A 8 32.25 6.98 14.54
C ARG A 8 33.18 7.42 15.67
N CYS A 9 32.68 8.31 16.52
CA CYS A 9 33.43 8.74 17.72
C CYS A 9 33.88 7.53 18.53
N LYS A 10 35.19 7.47 18.85
CA LYS A 10 35.78 6.38 19.59
C LYS A 10 35.27 6.27 21.04
N LEU A 11 34.79 7.37 21.63
CA LEU A 11 34.28 7.37 22.99
C LEU A 11 32.77 7.09 23.03
N CYS A 12 31.93 7.84 22.33
CA CYS A 12 30.48 7.74 22.48
C CYS A 12 29.75 7.08 21.29
N GLY A 13 30.42 6.74 20.19
CA GLY A 13 29.81 6.10 19.04
C GLY A 13 29.02 7.03 18.10
N LEU A 14 28.97 8.36 18.36
CA LEU A 14 28.29 9.31 17.48
C LEU A 14 28.90 9.26 16.07
N THR A 15 28.07 9.21 15.03
CA THR A 15 28.53 9.06 13.65
C THR A 15 29.21 10.33 13.10
N ALA A 16 30.25 10.16 12.29
CA ALA A 16 30.90 11.23 11.54
C ALA A 16 30.04 11.73 10.35
N ALA A 17 29.01 10.99 9.93
CA ALA A 17 28.04 11.48 8.96
C ALA A 17 27.37 12.78 9.44
N TYR A 18 27.28 12.97 10.73
CA TYR A 18 26.87 14.25 11.31
C TYR A 18 28.02 15.27 11.23
N ARG A 19 27.97 16.17 10.25
CA ARG A 19 29.03 17.14 9.94
C ARG A 19 29.48 17.98 11.15
N PHE A 20 28.60 18.26 12.09
CA PHE A 20 28.90 19.03 13.31
C PHE A 20 29.44 18.18 14.47
N ALA A 21 29.67 16.87 14.26
CA ALA A 21 30.32 16.02 15.29
C ALA A 21 31.78 16.46 15.50
N GLU A 22 32.45 16.99 14.46
CA GLU A 22 33.81 17.56 14.48
C GLU A 22 34.78 16.58 15.17
N LEU A 23 34.99 15.41 14.56
CA LEU A 23 35.95 14.45 15.08
C LEU A 23 37.36 15.02 14.96
N ASP A 24 38.13 14.97 16.06
CA ASP A 24 39.54 15.35 16.07
C ASP A 24 40.43 14.25 15.46
N GLU A 25 41.75 14.48 15.48
CA GLU A 25 42.77 13.54 14.99
C GLU A 25 42.75 12.18 15.76
N ASN A 26 42.28 12.18 17.00
CA ASN A 26 42.10 10.99 17.83
C ASN A 26 40.76 10.28 17.55
N GLY A 27 39.88 10.83 16.70
CA GLY A 27 38.54 10.31 16.41
C GLY A 27 37.54 10.57 17.55
N VAL A 28 37.70 11.65 18.30
CA VAL A 28 36.82 12.04 19.42
C VAL A 28 35.96 13.25 18.98
N CYS A 29 34.63 13.17 19.19
CA CYS A 29 33.70 14.23 18.79
C CYS A 29 33.72 15.44 19.74
N LYS A 30 33.30 16.62 19.28
CA LYS A 30 33.23 17.85 20.09
C LYS A 30 32.42 17.67 21.36
N TYR A 31 31.37 16.87 21.35
CA TYR A 31 30.51 16.61 22.50
C TYR A 31 31.22 15.81 23.58
N CYS A 32 32.13 14.91 23.24
CA CYS A 32 32.95 14.19 24.22
C CYS A 32 34.05 15.08 24.74
N ARG A 33 34.70 15.90 23.90
CA ARG A 33 35.78 16.82 24.34
C ARG A 33 35.26 17.89 25.29
N ASN A 34 34.03 18.36 25.09
CA ASN A 34 33.40 19.42 25.87
C ASN A 34 32.41 18.86 26.91
N PHE A 35 32.41 17.55 27.17
CA PHE A 35 31.44 16.93 28.04
C PHE A 35 31.61 17.39 29.48
N GLN A 36 30.51 17.86 30.05
CA GLN A 36 30.38 18.11 31.49
C GLN A 36 29.21 17.29 32.02
N LYS A 37 29.49 16.52 33.09
CA LYS A 37 28.44 15.74 33.73
C LYS A 37 27.37 16.67 34.30
N LYS A 38 26.11 16.41 33.97
CA LYS A 38 24.96 17.19 34.43
C LYS A 38 24.85 17.07 35.95
N THR A 39 24.64 18.15 36.65
CA THR A 39 24.34 18.20 38.09
C THR A 39 22.87 18.58 38.28
N PHE A 40 22.28 18.05 39.33
CA PHE A 40 20.86 18.24 39.61
C PHE A 40 20.68 19.08 40.88
N LYS A 41 19.73 20.02 40.84
CA LYS A 41 19.52 21.00 41.92
C LYS A 41 18.74 20.44 43.12
N GLY A 42 18.05 19.29 42.96
CA GLY A 42 17.29 18.63 44.02
C GLY A 42 15.91 19.23 44.32
N ALA A 43 15.15 18.50 45.11
CA ALA A 43 13.76 18.80 45.45
C ALA A 43 13.58 20.15 46.21
N ASP A 44 14.42 20.43 47.18
CA ASP A 44 14.33 21.65 47.99
C ASP A 44 14.49 22.90 47.11
N ARG A 45 15.41 22.83 46.19
CA ARG A 45 15.62 23.92 45.21
C ARG A 45 14.42 24.09 44.26
N LEU A 46 13.82 22.99 43.84
CA LEU A 46 12.61 23.03 42.97
C LEU A 46 11.46 23.75 43.71
N ILE A 47 11.21 23.38 44.98
CA ILE A 47 10.15 24.01 45.81
C ILE A 47 10.41 25.50 45.95
N ALA A 48 11.67 25.89 46.19
CA ALA A 48 12.03 27.30 46.29
C ALA A 48 11.85 28.07 44.99
N ASP A 49 12.29 27.48 43.86
CA ASP A 49 12.18 28.11 42.55
C ASP A 49 10.70 28.21 42.08
N LEU A 50 9.86 27.23 42.44
CA LEU A 50 8.42 27.26 42.13
C LEU A 50 7.68 28.38 42.84
N SER A 51 8.04 28.71 44.10
CA SER A 51 7.43 29.79 44.90
C SER A 51 5.90 29.80 44.79
N LEU A 52 5.23 28.66 45.03
CA LEU A 52 3.80 28.49 44.84
C LEU A 52 3.01 29.21 45.97
N SER A 53 2.04 30.02 45.58
CA SER A 53 1.05 30.59 46.48
C SER A 53 0.09 29.50 47.02
N PRO A 54 -0.62 29.75 48.17
CA PRO A 54 -1.64 28.84 48.65
C PRO A 54 -2.73 28.61 47.57
N GLY A 55 -2.99 27.31 47.26
CA GLY A 55 -3.96 26.91 46.25
C GLY A 55 -3.50 26.98 44.78
N GLU A 56 -2.32 27.53 44.51
CA GLU A 56 -1.76 27.57 43.16
C GLU A 56 -1.39 26.18 42.69
N LYS A 57 -1.74 25.86 41.43
CA LYS A 57 -1.47 24.55 40.78
C LYS A 57 -0.31 24.66 39.80
N VAL A 58 0.34 23.55 39.58
CA VAL A 58 1.30 23.35 38.48
C VAL A 58 0.73 22.44 37.41
N GLY A 59 1.05 22.71 36.16
CA GLY A 59 0.72 21.87 35.03
C GLY A 59 1.85 20.90 34.67
N VAL A 60 1.51 19.66 34.33
CA VAL A 60 2.47 18.64 33.94
C VAL A 60 2.05 18.09 32.58
N THR A 61 2.87 18.25 31.54
CA THR A 61 2.57 17.69 30.23
C THR A 61 2.90 16.20 30.21
N VAL A 62 1.91 15.35 29.87
CA VAL A 62 2.05 13.89 29.88
C VAL A 62 1.70 13.30 28.52
N SER A 63 2.57 12.43 28.01
CA SER A 63 2.37 11.71 26.75
C SER A 63 2.02 10.23 26.95
N GLY A 64 2.16 9.70 28.18
CA GLY A 64 2.03 8.27 28.52
C GLY A 64 3.34 7.49 28.40
N GLY A 65 4.41 8.14 27.96
CA GLY A 65 5.78 7.63 28.03
C GLY A 65 6.28 7.61 29.47
N LYS A 66 7.23 6.70 29.77
CA LYS A 66 7.72 6.45 31.13
C LYS A 66 8.22 7.72 31.84
N ASP A 67 8.95 8.58 31.12
CA ASP A 67 9.58 9.77 31.71
C ASP A 67 8.53 10.82 32.10
N SER A 68 7.53 11.07 31.28
CA SER A 68 6.43 11.99 31.58
C SER A 68 5.55 11.47 32.74
N ILE A 69 5.33 10.16 32.81
CA ILE A 69 4.60 9.51 33.89
C ILE A 69 5.40 9.61 35.20
N TYR A 70 6.72 9.36 35.15
CA TYR A 70 7.61 9.50 36.31
C TYR A 70 7.62 10.92 36.87
N MET A 71 7.77 11.91 36.00
CA MET A 71 7.69 13.33 36.37
C MET A 71 6.37 13.66 37.07
N TRP A 72 5.25 13.22 36.50
CA TRP A 72 3.92 13.41 37.05
C TRP A 72 3.79 12.84 38.47
N ILE A 73 4.24 11.60 38.67
CA ILE A 73 4.24 10.92 39.96
C ILE A 73 5.08 11.71 40.96
N LYS A 74 6.32 12.06 40.61
CA LYS A 74 7.23 12.77 41.50
C LYS A 74 6.71 14.11 41.95
N LEU A 75 6.17 14.90 41.04
CA LEU A 75 5.58 16.19 41.35
C LEU A 75 4.33 16.04 42.24
N THR A 76 3.52 15.00 42.00
CA THR A 76 2.35 14.72 42.83
C THR A 76 2.74 14.26 44.25
N GLU A 77 3.76 13.41 44.39
CA GLU A 77 4.32 13.00 45.70
C GLU A 77 4.84 14.19 46.47
N MET A 78 5.42 15.20 45.80
CA MET A 78 6.03 16.37 46.46
C MET A 78 5.02 17.48 46.77
N LEU A 79 4.07 17.75 45.90
CA LEU A 79 3.20 18.92 45.99
C LEU A 79 1.78 18.59 46.48
N GLY A 80 1.39 17.31 46.40
CA GLY A 80 0.03 16.86 46.65
C GLY A 80 -0.84 16.83 45.37
N ALA A 81 -1.83 15.94 45.33
CA ALA A 81 -2.70 15.72 44.19
C ALA A 81 -3.52 16.95 43.78
N ASP A 82 -3.94 17.76 44.80
CA ASP A 82 -4.75 18.95 44.55
C ASP A 82 -3.97 20.09 43.88
N ARG A 83 -2.65 20.06 43.93
CA ARG A 83 -1.76 21.08 43.38
C ARG A 83 -1.13 20.70 42.02
N VAL A 84 -1.43 19.51 41.47
CA VAL A 84 -0.88 19.03 40.19
C VAL A 84 -2.01 18.75 39.21
N ALA A 85 -1.97 19.36 38.04
CA ALA A 85 -2.86 19.04 36.92
C ALA A 85 -2.06 18.50 35.74
N ALA A 86 -2.48 17.35 35.23
CA ALA A 86 -1.85 16.74 34.08
C ALA A 86 -2.53 17.19 32.77
N PHE A 87 -1.73 17.42 31.75
CA PHE A 87 -2.17 17.83 30.42
C PHE A 87 -1.73 16.79 29.41
N CYS A 88 -2.69 16.25 28.65
CA CYS A 88 -2.43 15.26 27.62
C CYS A 88 -2.95 15.72 26.26
N PHE A 89 -2.19 15.47 25.22
CA PHE A 89 -2.56 15.74 23.84
C PHE A 89 -2.86 14.40 23.13
N TYR A 90 -4.13 14.16 22.82
CA TYR A 90 -4.60 12.93 22.20
C TYR A 90 -4.92 13.15 20.73
N ARG A 91 -4.35 12.33 19.86
CA ARG A 91 -4.47 12.37 18.41
C ARG A 91 -4.90 10.99 17.91
N PRO A 92 -6.19 10.76 17.61
CA PRO A 92 -6.65 9.48 17.08
C PRO A 92 -5.86 9.05 15.82
N GLY A 93 -5.42 7.80 15.78
CA GLY A 93 -4.60 7.24 14.69
C GLY A 93 -3.10 7.57 14.72
N ILE A 94 -2.66 8.39 15.68
CA ILE A 94 -1.24 8.75 15.88
C ILE A 94 -0.77 8.41 17.30
N THR A 95 -1.55 8.81 18.31
CA THR A 95 -1.21 8.50 19.70
C THR A 95 -1.46 7.03 19.97
N ASN A 96 -0.46 6.35 20.54
CA ASN A 96 -0.55 4.95 20.89
C ASN A 96 -1.56 4.72 22.02
N GLU A 97 -2.46 3.75 21.85
CA GLU A 97 -3.53 3.49 22.84
C GLU A 97 -2.98 2.98 24.19
N ILE A 98 -1.87 2.24 24.20
CA ILE A 98 -1.20 1.80 25.45
C ILE A 98 -0.69 3.03 26.20
N ALA A 99 -0.16 4.03 25.51
CA ALA A 99 0.28 5.28 26.13
C ALA A 99 -0.93 6.00 26.78
N MET A 100 -2.06 6.06 26.11
CA MET A 100 -3.29 6.64 26.68
C MET A 100 -3.84 5.82 27.86
N GLU A 101 -3.74 4.51 27.82
CA GLU A 101 -4.09 3.65 28.96
C GLU A 101 -3.19 3.93 30.16
N ASN A 102 -1.88 4.12 29.94
CA ASN A 102 -0.94 4.51 30.99
C ASN A 102 -1.32 5.86 31.63
N VAL A 103 -1.70 6.87 30.81
CA VAL A 103 -2.15 8.16 31.34
C VAL A 103 -3.39 8.01 32.21
N ARG A 104 -4.43 7.32 31.72
CA ARG A 104 -5.70 7.12 32.44
C ARG A 104 -5.49 6.33 33.74
N ARG A 105 -4.64 5.31 33.73
CA ARG A 105 -4.29 4.50 34.90
C ARG A 105 -3.57 5.34 35.94
N THR A 106 -2.55 6.08 35.56
CA THR A 106 -1.79 6.95 36.44
C THR A 106 -2.68 8.02 37.06
N GLN A 107 -3.55 8.63 36.29
CA GLN A 107 -4.54 9.61 36.78
C GLN A 107 -5.40 9.03 37.91
N LYS A 108 -5.94 7.80 37.72
CA LYS A 108 -6.75 7.13 38.75
C LYS A 108 -5.97 6.86 40.03
N LEU A 109 -4.69 6.46 39.91
CA LEU A 109 -3.85 6.14 41.05
C LEU A 109 -3.43 7.39 41.83
N LEU A 110 -3.16 8.48 41.12
CA LEU A 110 -2.72 9.73 41.74
C LEU A 110 -3.87 10.62 42.21
N GLY A 111 -5.08 10.44 41.71
CA GLY A 111 -6.24 11.28 42.01
C GLY A 111 -6.14 12.73 41.51
N THR A 112 -5.22 13.04 40.60
CA THR A 112 -5.00 14.39 40.07
C THR A 112 -5.97 14.72 38.96
N GLN A 113 -6.13 16.03 38.69
CA GLN A 113 -6.89 16.53 37.55
C GLN A 113 -6.15 16.13 36.23
N LEU A 114 -6.91 15.63 35.23
CA LEU A 114 -6.39 15.34 33.90
C LEU A 114 -7.19 16.16 32.87
N LEU A 115 -6.50 16.99 32.11
CA LEU A 115 -7.02 17.79 31.02
C LEU A 115 -6.50 17.23 29.69
N VAL A 116 -7.42 16.85 28.79
CA VAL A 116 -7.07 16.24 27.51
C VAL A 116 -7.49 17.15 26.36
N HIS A 117 -6.53 17.57 25.55
CA HIS A 117 -6.82 18.19 24.26
C HIS A 117 -6.84 17.09 23.19
N ARG A 118 -7.97 17.02 22.46
CA ARG A 118 -8.17 16.05 21.39
C ARG A 118 -8.09 16.74 20.03
N ASP A 119 -7.27 16.20 19.13
CA ASP A 119 -7.10 16.70 17.76
C ASP A 119 -7.43 15.62 16.72
N ASP A 120 -8.67 15.58 16.26
CA ASP A 120 -9.18 14.61 15.29
C ASP A 120 -8.65 14.85 13.86
N ALA A 121 -8.11 16.04 13.57
CA ALA A 121 -7.57 16.37 12.25
C ALA A 121 -6.07 16.02 12.09
N ALA A 122 -5.37 15.71 13.18
CA ALA A 122 -3.91 15.49 13.17
C ALA A 122 -3.46 14.42 12.16
N TYR A 123 -4.16 13.30 12.09
CA TYR A 123 -3.83 12.21 11.17
C TYR A 123 -3.96 12.62 9.71
N LYS A 124 -5.04 13.32 9.34
CA LYS A 124 -5.26 13.82 7.97
C LYS A 124 -4.19 14.84 7.57
N ARG A 125 -3.81 15.75 8.49
CA ARG A 125 -2.73 16.72 8.24
C ARG A 125 -1.40 16.02 8.02
N PHE A 126 -1.07 15.03 8.85
CA PHE A 126 0.15 14.25 8.69
C PHE A 126 0.22 13.59 7.29
N CYS A 127 -0.84 12.91 6.85
CA CYS A 127 -0.86 12.23 5.55
C CYS A 127 -0.75 13.22 4.38
N ARG A 128 -1.44 14.37 4.45
CA ARG A 128 -1.29 15.44 3.46
C ARG A 128 0.16 15.95 3.39
N ASN A 129 0.73 16.26 4.54
CA ASN A 129 2.09 16.78 4.63
C ASN A 129 3.13 15.74 4.20
N LEU A 130 2.85 14.46 4.39
CA LEU A 130 3.67 13.37 3.88
C LEU A 130 3.75 13.37 2.35
N GLY A 131 2.61 13.55 1.67
CA GLY A 131 2.58 13.66 0.22
C GLY A 131 3.44 14.80 -0.30
N ILE A 132 3.32 15.99 0.33
CA ILE A 132 4.13 17.18 0.00
C ILE A 132 5.62 16.93 0.26
N PHE A 133 5.96 16.33 1.41
CA PHE A 133 7.33 16.00 1.76
C PHE A 133 7.99 15.05 0.75
N LEU A 134 7.26 14.04 0.30
CA LEU A 134 7.78 13.07 -0.66
C LEU A 134 8.01 13.66 -2.07
N ASP A 135 7.42 14.82 -2.39
CA ASP A 135 7.71 15.52 -3.63
C ASP A 135 9.10 16.16 -3.65
N ASP A 136 9.55 16.71 -2.52
CA ASP A 136 10.86 17.30 -2.35
C ASP A 136 11.42 16.97 -0.94
N PRO A 137 11.88 15.73 -0.71
CA PRO A 137 12.30 15.30 0.60
C PRO A 137 13.62 15.93 1.04
N ARG A 138 13.55 16.86 1.99
CA ARG A 138 14.68 17.55 2.61
C ARG A 138 14.75 17.27 4.11
N PRO A 139 15.94 17.04 4.70
CA PRO A 139 16.06 16.64 6.10
C PRO A 139 15.54 17.68 7.08
N GLU A 140 15.68 18.97 6.84
CA GLU A 140 15.12 20.04 7.65
C GLU A 140 13.58 20.03 7.67
N MET A 141 12.96 19.55 6.58
CA MET A 141 11.51 19.49 6.45
C MET A 141 10.88 18.33 7.20
N VAL A 142 11.62 17.30 7.58
CA VAL A 142 11.10 16.19 8.40
C VAL A 142 10.47 16.74 9.69
N ARG A 143 11.17 17.68 10.37
CA ARG A 143 10.62 18.28 11.58
C ARG A 143 9.54 19.32 11.28
N VAL A 144 9.78 20.18 10.33
CA VAL A 144 8.89 21.31 10.05
C VAL A 144 7.57 20.85 9.46
N LEU A 145 7.61 19.97 8.49
CA LEU A 145 6.42 19.56 7.75
C LEU A 145 5.75 18.32 8.34
N LEU A 146 6.48 17.25 8.57
CA LEU A 146 5.89 16.01 9.08
C LEU A 146 5.55 16.11 10.56
N CYS A 147 6.51 16.50 11.42
CA CYS A 147 6.24 16.61 12.86
C CYS A 147 5.20 17.70 13.14
N ALA A 148 5.29 18.86 12.49
CA ALA A 148 4.30 19.92 12.66
C ALA A 148 2.90 19.45 12.24
N GLY A 149 2.77 18.65 11.18
CA GLY A 149 1.48 18.14 10.71
C GLY A 149 0.67 17.41 11.78
N TYR A 150 1.31 16.62 12.63
CA TYR A 150 0.62 15.89 13.71
C TYR A 150 0.81 16.51 15.11
N ARG A 151 1.78 17.41 15.28
CA ARG A 151 2.03 18.13 16.54
C ARG A 151 1.48 19.57 16.53
N TYR A 152 0.70 19.91 15.51
CA TYR A 152 0.16 21.22 15.32
C TYR A 152 -0.46 21.81 16.59
N GLY A 153 0.11 22.92 17.06
CA GLY A 153 -0.40 23.64 18.23
C GLY A 153 -0.39 22.86 19.55
N ILE A 154 0.34 21.74 19.67
CA ILE A 154 0.33 20.92 20.90
C ILE A 154 0.66 21.76 22.14
N THR A 155 1.75 22.52 22.07
CA THR A 155 2.22 23.33 23.20
C THR A 155 1.25 24.46 23.48
N LEU A 156 0.83 25.17 22.45
CA LEU A 156 -0.10 26.30 22.57
C LEU A 156 -1.45 25.86 23.15
N ASN A 157 -2.06 24.81 22.59
CA ASN A 157 -3.39 24.34 23.02
C ASN A 157 -3.37 23.80 24.46
N LEU A 158 -2.29 23.13 24.88
CA LEU A 158 -2.18 22.64 26.26
C LEU A 158 -2.04 23.80 27.25
N TYR A 159 -1.24 24.81 26.93
CA TYR A 159 -1.09 25.98 27.83
C TYR A 159 -2.35 26.84 27.86
N GLU A 160 -3.00 27.06 26.71
CA GLU A 160 -4.29 27.78 26.70
C GLU A 160 -5.38 27.04 27.48
N LEU A 161 -5.37 25.69 27.46
CA LEU A 161 -6.29 24.89 28.28
C LEU A 161 -6.01 25.07 29.76
N GLY A 162 -4.75 25.13 30.17
CA GLY A 162 -4.37 25.34 31.56
C GLY A 162 -4.60 26.75 32.06
N LEU A 163 -4.39 27.77 31.24
CA LEU A 163 -4.71 29.16 31.63
C LEU A 163 -6.19 29.33 31.96
N LYS A 164 -7.11 28.59 31.30
CA LYS A 164 -8.54 28.56 31.68
C LYS A 164 -8.78 28.01 33.07
N GLU A 165 -7.86 27.21 33.60
CA GLU A 165 -7.88 26.64 34.96
C GLU A 165 -6.99 27.44 35.93
N GLY A 166 -6.50 28.62 35.52
CA GLY A 166 -5.61 29.46 36.30
C GLY A 166 -4.20 28.90 36.53
N ILE A 167 -3.73 28.03 35.64
CA ILE A 167 -2.41 27.41 35.76
C ILE A 167 -1.40 28.18 34.89
N HIS A 168 -0.36 28.71 35.53
CA HIS A 168 0.67 29.53 34.88
C HIS A 168 2.06 28.89 34.92
N LYS A 169 2.26 27.84 35.71
CA LYS A 169 3.55 27.17 35.88
C LYS A 169 3.48 25.75 35.36
N TYR A 170 4.37 25.37 34.44
CA TYR A 170 4.31 24.08 33.74
C TYR A 170 5.62 23.34 33.74
N PHE A 171 5.51 22.02 33.77
CA PHE A 171 6.64 21.10 33.60
C PHE A 171 6.55 20.38 32.26
N SER A 172 7.69 20.29 31.59
CA SER A 172 7.88 19.45 30.41
C SER A 172 8.70 18.21 30.78
N GLY A 173 8.27 17.04 30.29
CA GLY A 173 8.91 15.74 30.53
C GLY A 173 9.99 15.37 29.52
N ALA A 174 10.59 16.33 28.83
CA ALA A 174 11.70 16.05 27.93
C ALA A 174 12.95 15.66 28.71
N SER A 175 13.58 14.54 28.34
CA SER A 175 14.85 14.10 28.93
C SER A 175 16.04 14.81 28.29
N TYR A 176 17.05 15.19 29.10
CA TYR A 176 18.32 15.72 28.57
C TYR A 176 19.06 14.72 27.66
N LEU A 177 18.73 13.45 27.77
CA LEU A 177 19.23 12.38 26.90
C LEU A 177 18.60 12.42 25.50
N GLU A 178 17.48 13.15 25.35
CA GLU A 178 16.72 13.26 24.09
C GLU A 178 17.08 14.48 23.27
N LEU A 179 18.08 15.23 23.69
CA LEU A 179 18.57 16.38 22.96
C LEU A 179 19.23 15.96 21.64
N ALA A 180 18.61 16.31 20.54
CA ALA A 180 19.10 16.05 19.19
C ALA A 180 19.31 17.40 18.47
N PRO A 181 20.45 18.09 18.70
CA PRO A 181 20.70 19.45 18.23
C PRO A 181 20.67 19.60 16.72
N PHE A 182 20.93 18.52 15.97
CA PHE A 182 20.97 18.55 14.52
C PHE A 182 19.67 19.07 13.90
N LYS A 183 18.53 18.87 14.54
CA LYS A 183 17.23 19.33 14.02
C LYS A 183 17.14 20.85 13.95
N GLU A 184 17.68 21.51 14.96
CA GLU A 184 17.74 22.98 15.03
C GLU A 184 18.84 23.50 14.12
N GLU A 185 19.99 22.85 14.10
CA GLU A 185 21.12 23.19 13.24
C GLU A 185 20.77 23.10 11.74
N LEU A 186 19.95 22.10 11.35
CA LEU A 186 19.47 21.98 9.98
C LEU A 186 18.57 23.16 9.58
N ILE A 187 17.65 23.56 10.47
CA ILE A 187 16.73 24.68 10.24
C ILE A 187 17.53 26.01 10.22
N ALA A 188 18.41 26.22 11.21
CA ALA A 188 19.24 27.41 11.30
C ALA A 188 20.18 27.59 10.08
N ALA A 189 20.67 26.47 9.53
CA ALA A 189 21.49 26.47 8.31
C ALA A 189 20.76 26.98 7.05
N CYS A 190 19.43 27.08 7.09
CA CYS A 190 18.63 27.70 6.01
C CYS A 190 18.62 29.24 6.09
N SER A 191 19.10 29.81 7.19
CA SER A 191 19.37 31.24 7.32
C SER A 191 20.81 31.59 6.95
N PRO A 192 21.09 32.66 6.23
CA PRO A 192 22.44 33.12 5.97
C PRO A 192 23.26 33.47 7.23
N GLU A 193 22.55 33.87 8.29
CA GLU A 193 23.17 34.26 9.57
C GLU A 193 23.10 33.09 10.61
N GLY A 194 22.58 31.93 10.23
CA GLY A 194 22.40 30.80 11.13
C GLY A 194 21.31 31.01 12.19
N ASP A 195 20.39 31.96 11.94
CA ASP A 195 19.26 32.22 12.84
C ASP A 195 18.15 31.19 12.63
N LEU A 196 17.67 30.60 13.70
CA LEU A 196 16.68 29.53 13.69
C LEU A 196 15.30 30.00 13.22
N ASP A 197 14.88 31.18 13.67
CA ASP A 197 13.57 31.75 13.33
C ASP A 197 13.54 32.22 11.87
N ASP A 198 14.62 32.82 11.36
CA ASP A 198 14.76 33.19 9.94
C ASP A 198 14.86 31.94 9.06
N GLY A 199 15.60 30.93 9.47
CA GLY A 199 15.68 29.65 8.79
C GLY A 199 14.32 28.97 8.65
N LEU A 200 13.51 28.96 9.72
CA LEU A 200 12.17 28.41 9.71
C LEU A 200 11.25 29.19 8.74
N ARG A 201 11.25 30.51 8.78
CA ARG A 201 10.44 31.35 7.88
C ARG A 201 10.80 31.12 6.40
N ARG A 202 12.08 31.00 6.07
CA ARG A 202 12.55 30.71 4.71
C ARG A 202 12.07 29.35 4.24
N LEU A 203 12.24 28.30 5.06
CA LEU A 203 11.76 26.95 4.76
C LEU A 203 10.27 26.93 4.48
N LEU A 204 9.48 27.58 5.30
CA LEU A 204 8.02 27.63 5.15
C LEU A 204 7.60 28.41 3.89
N LYS A 205 8.37 29.41 3.49
CA LYS A 205 8.11 30.21 2.29
C LYS A 205 8.40 29.44 0.98
N ASP A 206 9.35 28.51 1.01
CA ASP A 206 9.72 27.68 -0.12
C ASP A 206 8.70 26.56 -0.41
N TYR A 207 7.74 26.34 0.49
CA TYR A 207 6.69 25.30 0.38
C TYR A 207 5.29 25.94 0.28
N PRO A 208 4.94 26.60 -0.82
CA PRO A 208 3.67 27.32 -0.97
C PRO A 208 2.43 26.43 -1.09
N ALA A 209 2.62 25.10 -1.25
CA ALA A 209 1.52 24.16 -1.46
C ALA A 209 0.74 23.80 -0.19
N VAL A 210 1.08 24.36 0.95
CA VAL A 210 0.38 24.12 2.20
C VAL A 210 -0.49 25.32 2.48
N ASP A 211 -1.76 25.12 2.83
CA ASP A 211 -2.67 26.17 3.33
C ASP A 211 -2.11 26.77 4.64
N TYR A 212 -1.06 27.59 4.50
CA TYR A 212 -0.21 28.00 5.61
C TYR A 212 -0.70 29.24 6.35
N GLU A 213 -1.55 30.06 5.78
CA GLU A 213 -1.86 31.35 6.43
C GLU A 213 -2.37 31.16 7.86
N ASP A 214 -3.22 30.16 8.11
CA ASP A 214 -3.66 29.82 9.46
C ASP A 214 -2.66 28.92 10.22
N ASN A 215 -1.90 28.09 9.52
CA ASN A 215 -0.98 27.10 10.09
C ASN A 215 0.40 27.70 10.43
N LEU A 216 0.89 28.63 9.60
CA LEU A 216 2.19 29.27 9.75
C LEU A 216 2.35 29.96 11.09
N MET A 217 1.37 30.77 11.47
CA MET A 217 1.38 31.50 12.74
C MET A 217 1.39 30.57 13.95
N VAL A 218 0.71 29.42 13.88
CA VAL A 218 0.68 28.46 14.99
C VAL A 218 1.96 27.64 15.04
N ILE A 219 2.52 27.25 13.90
CA ILE A 219 3.82 26.57 13.81
C ILE A 219 4.92 27.49 14.31
N GLU A 220 4.97 28.75 13.88
CA GLU A 220 5.96 29.73 14.36
C GLU A 220 5.83 29.97 15.87
N ARG A 221 4.62 30.09 16.40
CA ARG A 221 4.38 30.27 17.84
C ARG A 221 4.71 29.03 18.65
N ASP A 222 4.32 27.85 18.20
CA ASP A 222 4.60 26.59 18.90
C ASP A 222 6.11 26.36 18.90
N HIS A 223 6.79 26.64 17.79
CA HIS A 223 8.25 26.61 17.68
C HIS A 223 8.92 27.63 18.62
N HIS A 224 8.44 28.85 18.64
CA HIS A 224 8.95 29.89 19.51
C HIS A 224 8.79 29.53 20.99
N LEU A 225 7.60 29.04 21.39
CA LEU A 225 7.34 28.56 22.74
C LEU A 225 8.24 27.39 23.14
N LYS A 226 8.54 26.49 22.21
CA LYS A 226 9.32 25.28 22.49
C LYS A 226 10.81 25.54 22.54
N TYR A 227 11.37 26.37 21.69
CA TYR A 227 12.81 26.51 21.47
C TYR A 227 13.44 27.71 22.14
N LYS A 228 12.72 28.80 22.36
CA LYS A 228 13.25 29.93 23.15
C LYS A 228 13.17 29.67 24.66
N SER A 229 12.68 28.51 25.10
CA SER A 229 12.44 28.21 26.51
C SER A 229 13.60 27.56 27.27
N ASN A 230 14.76 27.41 26.68
CA ASN A 230 15.88 26.71 27.34
C ASN A 230 16.41 27.36 28.64
N ASN A 231 15.78 28.40 29.13
CA ASN A 231 15.98 28.94 30.48
C ASN A 231 14.68 29.60 30.96
N THR A 232 14.16 29.22 32.07
CA THR A 232 13.22 29.84 33.00
C THR A 232 12.72 31.25 32.59
N ALA A 233 12.23 31.42 31.35
CA ALA A 233 11.77 32.76 30.92
C ALA A 233 10.24 32.78 30.90
N ASP A 234 9.69 33.84 31.42
CA ASP A 234 8.28 34.21 31.29
C ASP A 234 7.93 34.29 29.80
N ARG A 235 6.82 33.71 29.41
CA ARG A 235 6.34 33.68 28.04
C ARG A 235 4.96 34.27 27.91
N GLN A 236 4.82 35.20 27.00
CA GLN A 236 3.55 35.83 26.72
C GLN A 236 2.75 34.94 25.76
N MET A 237 1.57 34.56 26.20
CA MET A 237 0.59 33.82 25.39
C MET A 237 -0.26 34.73 24.53
N LYS A 238 -1.03 34.17 23.60
CA LYS A 238 -2.01 34.92 22.77
C LYS A 238 -2.99 35.77 23.58
N THR A 239 -3.32 35.30 24.78
CA THR A 239 -4.21 35.96 25.73
C THR A 239 -3.56 37.16 26.43
N GLY A 240 -2.25 37.40 26.23
CA GLY A 240 -1.50 38.42 26.95
C GLY A 240 -0.98 37.94 28.31
N GLU A 241 -1.35 36.72 28.74
CA GLU A 241 -0.90 36.15 30.00
C GLU A 241 0.48 35.53 29.89
N ASN A 242 1.25 35.53 30.96
CA ASN A 242 2.58 34.92 31.04
C ASN A 242 2.49 33.52 31.66
N ILE A 243 3.28 32.60 31.11
CA ILE A 243 3.51 31.27 31.69
C ILE A 243 4.98 31.09 32.04
N GLN A 244 5.24 30.25 33.04
CA GLN A 244 6.60 29.85 33.46
C GLN A 244 6.80 28.36 33.14
N LEU A 245 7.88 28.05 32.44
CA LEU A 245 8.24 26.69 32.06
C LEU A 245 9.41 26.21 32.92
N PHE A 246 9.24 25.04 33.51
CA PHE A 246 10.25 24.37 34.34
C PHE A 246 10.71 23.10 33.65
N ASP A 247 12.01 22.90 33.59
CA ASP A 247 12.61 21.68 33.11
C ASP A 247 12.86 20.73 34.31
N PHE A 248 12.14 19.61 34.35
CA PHE A 248 12.23 18.62 35.39
C PHE A 248 13.64 18.09 35.57
N ASP A 249 14.36 17.89 34.48
CA ASP A 249 15.74 17.39 34.43
C ASP A 249 16.76 18.39 35.01
N THR A 250 16.37 19.61 35.30
CA THR A 250 17.20 20.55 36.03
C THR A 250 17.33 20.16 37.53
N TYR A 251 16.33 19.47 38.03
CA TYR A 251 16.22 19.17 39.45
C TYR A 251 16.45 17.71 39.81
N PHE A 252 16.09 16.77 38.89
CA PHE A 252 16.16 15.35 39.18
C PHE A 252 16.93 14.60 38.12
N GLU A 253 17.71 13.61 38.58
CA GLU A 253 18.29 12.62 37.65
C GLU A 253 17.19 11.73 37.09
N ASN A 254 17.25 11.50 35.81
CA ASN A 254 16.34 10.64 35.10
C ASN A 254 17.11 9.48 34.46
N ASP A 255 17.45 8.48 35.32
CA ASP A 255 18.02 7.23 34.82
C ASP A 255 16.94 6.40 34.12
N PRO A 256 17.07 6.13 32.83
CA PRO A 256 16.03 5.47 32.03
C PRO A 256 15.61 4.09 32.53
N ASP A 257 16.56 3.30 33.08
CA ASP A 257 16.31 1.93 33.57
C ASP A 257 15.61 1.98 34.93
N PHE A 258 16.11 2.81 35.83
CA PHE A 258 15.46 3.04 37.13
C PHE A 258 14.02 3.54 36.94
N VAL A 259 13.81 4.51 36.04
CA VAL A 259 12.48 5.08 35.78
C VAL A 259 11.55 4.01 35.21
N GLU A 260 11.99 3.21 34.24
CA GLU A 260 11.16 2.15 33.66
C GLU A 260 10.73 1.13 34.73
N VAL A 261 11.65 0.65 35.55
CA VAL A 261 11.36 -0.30 36.63
C VAL A 261 10.39 0.33 37.65
N PHE A 262 10.65 1.57 38.07
CA PHE A 262 9.82 2.27 39.04
C PHE A 262 8.36 2.45 38.56
N VAL A 263 8.14 2.95 37.37
CA VAL A 263 6.77 3.19 36.86
C VAL A 263 6.04 1.88 36.57
N ARG A 264 6.75 0.84 36.12
CA ARG A 264 6.18 -0.46 35.85
C ARG A 264 5.73 -1.17 37.13
N GLU A 265 6.59 -1.26 38.11
CA GLU A 265 6.34 -2.03 39.34
C GLU A 265 5.35 -1.34 40.28
N LYS A 266 5.46 -0.02 40.43
CA LYS A 266 4.61 0.71 41.38
C LYS A 266 3.28 1.19 40.77
N TYR A 267 3.28 1.50 39.48
CA TYR A 267 2.13 2.15 38.83
C TYR A 267 1.54 1.35 37.67
N GLY A 268 2.08 0.15 37.43
CA GLY A 268 1.58 -0.77 36.40
C GLY A 268 1.71 -0.22 34.97
N TRP A 269 2.72 0.65 34.73
CA TRP A 269 2.99 1.19 33.42
C TRP A 269 3.28 0.05 32.42
N LYS A 270 2.66 0.10 31.23
CA LYS A 270 2.84 -0.89 30.20
C LYS A 270 3.79 -0.34 29.12
N LYS A 271 4.78 -1.14 28.76
CA LYS A 271 5.69 -0.87 27.65
C LYS A 271 4.99 -1.16 26.32
N THR A 272 5.21 -0.30 25.35
CA THR A 272 4.82 -0.58 23.95
C THR A 272 5.89 -1.46 23.29
N ASN A 273 5.65 -1.91 22.05
CA ASN A 273 6.63 -2.69 21.28
C ASN A 273 7.87 -1.88 20.84
N ARG A 274 7.96 -0.62 21.28
CA ARG A 274 9.04 0.31 20.89
C ARG A 274 10.01 0.52 22.05
N SER A 275 11.26 0.75 21.73
CA SER A 275 12.30 1.09 22.70
C SER A 275 12.36 2.59 23.01
N TRP A 276 11.71 3.41 22.19
CA TRP A 276 11.82 4.87 22.20
C TRP A 276 10.53 5.51 21.66
N HIS A 277 10.16 6.73 22.13
CA HIS A 277 8.93 7.44 21.78
C HIS A 277 7.67 6.56 21.79
N PHE A 278 7.36 6.04 22.97
CA PHE A 278 6.26 5.09 23.19
C PHE A 278 4.87 5.62 22.88
N ASP A 279 4.72 6.94 22.79
CA ASP A 279 3.46 7.65 22.67
C ASP A 279 2.99 7.89 21.22
N CYS A 280 3.84 7.61 20.22
CA CYS A 280 3.57 7.96 18.83
C CYS A 280 3.76 6.76 17.87
N ASP A 281 2.69 6.38 17.15
CA ASP A 281 2.70 5.25 16.23
C ASP A 281 3.34 5.54 14.86
N ILE A 282 3.71 6.80 14.59
CA ILE A 282 4.36 7.22 13.34
C ILE A 282 5.79 7.73 13.52
N GLU A 283 6.37 7.58 14.70
CA GLU A 283 7.72 8.08 15.00
C GLU A 283 8.81 7.42 14.17
N ASP A 284 8.71 6.10 13.98
CA ASP A 284 9.61 5.30 13.15
C ASP A 284 9.69 5.77 11.68
N ILE A 285 8.65 6.42 11.17
CA ILE A 285 8.63 7.00 9.83
C ILE A 285 9.66 8.14 9.70
N LYS A 286 9.77 8.97 10.73
CA LYS A 286 10.75 10.08 10.73
C LYS A 286 12.19 9.56 10.75
N ASP A 287 12.45 8.53 11.53
CA ASP A 287 13.78 7.94 11.63
C ASP A 287 14.26 7.39 10.29
N VAL A 288 13.35 6.77 9.53
CA VAL A 288 13.68 6.32 8.16
C VAL A 288 14.06 7.48 7.27
N PHE A 289 13.32 8.59 7.31
CA PHE A 289 13.64 9.76 6.50
C PHE A 289 14.96 10.40 6.92
N TYR A 290 15.19 10.59 8.21
CA TYR A 290 16.48 11.10 8.67
C TYR A 290 17.63 10.20 8.25
N TYR A 291 17.49 8.89 8.41
CA TYR A 291 18.53 7.97 8.01
C TYR A 291 18.78 7.99 6.50
N GLY A 292 17.71 7.94 5.68
CA GLY A 292 17.83 7.98 4.22
C GLY A 292 18.44 9.27 3.65
N LEU A 293 18.22 10.40 4.35
CA LEU A 293 18.70 11.72 3.92
C LEU A 293 20.05 12.10 4.55
N LEU A 294 20.35 11.66 5.77
CA LEU A 294 21.49 12.11 6.57
C LEU A 294 22.47 10.98 6.95
N GLY A 295 22.00 9.70 6.91
CA GLY A 295 22.78 8.55 7.38
C GLY A 295 22.79 8.36 8.91
N TYR A 296 21.96 9.09 9.65
CA TYR A 296 21.80 8.98 11.12
C TYR A 296 20.41 9.41 11.57
N THR A 297 20.06 9.09 12.81
CA THR A 297 18.75 9.40 13.41
C THR A 297 18.90 10.08 14.78
N GLU A 298 17.77 10.42 15.40
CA GLU A 298 17.74 10.92 16.79
C GLU A 298 18.34 9.91 17.77
N MET A 299 18.20 8.61 17.45
CA MET A 299 18.71 7.54 18.30
C MET A 299 20.24 7.54 18.40
N ASP A 300 20.98 7.92 17.34
CA ASP A 300 22.42 8.09 17.38
C ASP A 300 22.86 9.10 18.48
N PHE A 301 22.10 10.21 18.60
CA PHE A 301 22.38 11.24 19.60
C PHE A 301 22.06 10.76 21.02
N ARG A 302 20.92 10.08 21.19
CA ARG A 302 20.53 9.52 22.49
C ARG A 302 21.53 8.50 22.98
N MET A 303 21.89 7.53 22.14
CA MET A 303 22.87 6.50 22.50
C MET A 303 24.22 7.12 22.84
N ALA A 304 24.66 8.07 22.05
CA ALA A 304 25.89 8.80 22.34
C ALA A 304 25.80 9.62 23.65
N ALA A 305 24.66 10.20 23.98
CA ALA A 305 24.44 10.87 25.27
C ALA A 305 24.47 9.88 26.43
N MET A 306 23.80 8.73 26.32
CA MET A 306 23.81 7.69 27.34
C MET A 306 25.26 7.20 27.64
N VAL A 307 26.06 6.99 26.60
CA VAL A 307 27.47 6.61 26.77
C VAL A 307 28.26 7.71 27.47
N ARG A 308 28.10 8.98 27.08
CA ARG A 308 28.79 10.12 27.73
C ARG A 308 28.44 10.24 29.21
N HIS A 309 27.19 9.97 29.58
CA HIS A 309 26.73 10.00 30.99
C HIS A 309 27.03 8.72 31.76
N GLY A 310 27.58 7.68 31.11
CA GLY A 310 27.92 6.41 31.76
C GLY A 310 26.72 5.49 32.00
N LEU A 311 25.60 5.71 31.30
CA LEU A 311 24.36 4.94 31.39
C LEU A 311 24.35 3.73 30.42
N ALA A 312 25.29 3.66 29.48
CA ALA A 312 25.49 2.54 28.59
C ALA A 312 26.95 2.45 28.16
N SER A 313 27.43 1.24 27.84
CA SER A 313 28.72 1.09 27.16
C SER A 313 28.61 1.48 25.69
N ARG A 314 29.74 1.79 25.05
CA ARG A 314 29.74 2.09 23.59
C ARG A 314 29.26 0.88 22.77
N GLU A 315 29.68 -0.31 23.13
CA GLU A 315 29.31 -1.58 22.49
C GLU A 315 27.78 -1.81 22.58
N GLU A 316 27.23 -1.59 23.75
CA GLU A 316 25.80 -1.71 23.98
C GLU A 316 24.99 -0.68 23.19
N ALA A 317 25.45 0.58 23.16
CA ALA A 317 24.83 1.63 22.37
C ALA A 317 24.79 1.29 20.86
N LEU A 318 25.89 0.75 20.31
CA LEU A 318 25.93 0.32 18.91
C LEU A 318 25.01 -0.88 18.64
N ARG A 319 24.92 -1.84 19.56
CA ARG A 319 24.00 -2.98 19.46
C ARG A 319 22.53 -2.52 19.44
N ILE A 320 22.18 -1.56 20.32
CA ILE A 320 20.82 -0.99 20.36
C ILE A 320 20.50 -0.28 19.04
N LEU A 321 21.45 0.46 18.46
CA LEU A 321 21.24 1.09 17.15
C LEU A 321 21.00 0.06 16.03
N GLU A 322 21.68 -1.07 16.04
CA GLU A 322 21.45 -2.18 15.09
C GLU A 322 20.06 -2.81 15.28
N GLU A 323 19.63 -3.04 16.53
CA GLU A 323 18.32 -3.58 16.85
C GLU A 323 17.18 -2.65 16.45
N GLU A 324 17.35 -1.33 16.66
CA GLU A 324 16.36 -0.34 16.20
C GLU A 324 16.27 -0.27 14.68
N ALA A 325 17.39 -0.34 13.98
CA ALA A 325 17.40 -0.41 12.52
C ALA A 325 16.61 -1.62 12.02
N GLU A 326 16.71 -2.78 12.68
CA GLU A 326 15.93 -3.97 12.32
C GLU A 326 14.43 -3.79 12.57
N LYS A 327 14.04 -3.17 13.69
CA LYS A 327 12.63 -2.88 14.00
C LYS A 327 12.03 -1.90 13.02
N ASN A 328 12.80 -0.90 12.58
CA ASN A 328 12.33 0.13 11.66
C ASN A 328 12.09 -0.35 10.22
N ARG A 329 12.54 -1.56 9.87
CA ARG A 329 12.17 -2.19 8.58
C ARG A 329 10.65 -2.28 8.39
N GLY A 330 9.91 -2.49 9.48
CA GLY A 330 8.45 -2.49 9.47
C GLY A 330 7.82 -1.18 9.04
N SER A 331 8.50 -0.07 9.21
CA SER A 331 7.99 1.25 8.88
C SER A 331 7.74 1.44 7.38
N TYR A 332 8.52 0.79 6.51
CA TYR A 332 8.32 0.82 5.07
C TYR A 332 6.93 0.32 4.66
N TYR A 333 6.52 -0.82 5.16
CA TYR A 333 5.21 -1.41 4.81
C TYR A 333 4.06 -0.60 5.38
N LYS A 334 4.23 -0.06 6.57
CA LYS A 334 3.30 0.90 7.17
C LYS A 334 3.15 2.16 6.30
N MET A 335 4.25 2.63 5.73
CA MET A 335 4.22 3.75 4.79
C MET A 335 3.51 3.39 3.49
N LEU A 336 3.74 2.21 2.94
CA LEU A 336 3.01 1.75 1.75
C LEU A 336 1.50 1.70 2.01
N GLU A 337 1.07 1.18 3.17
CA GLU A 337 -0.33 1.19 3.58
C GLU A 337 -0.89 2.62 3.70
N LEU A 338 -0.12 3.56 4.26
CA LEU A 338 -0.50 4.96 4.35
C LEU A 338 -0.62 5.61 2.97
N LEU A 339 0.34 5.39 2.07
CA LEU A 339 0.28 5.90 0.70
C LEU A 339 -0.95 5.36 -0.04
N GLU A 340 -1.24 4.08 0.12
CA GLU A 340 -2.41 3.44 -0.46
C GLU A 340 -3.71 4.03 0.08
N LYS A 341 -3.88 4.05 1.41
CA LYS A 341 -5.07 4.57 2.08
C LYS A 341 -5.38 6.04 1.74
N HIS A 342 -4.35 6.83 1.48
CA HIS A 342 -4.47 8.26 1.18
C HIS A 342 -4.27 8.61 -0.29
N ARG A 343 -4.29 7.60 -1.19
CA ARG A 343 -4.16 7.79 -2.65
C ARG A 343 -2.91 8.57 -3.07
N LEU A 344 -1.78 8.25 -2.44
CA LEU A 344 -0.46 8.84 -2.71
C LEU A 344 0.47 7.83 -3.41
N HIS A 345 -0.07 7.01 -4.30
CA HIS A 345 0.65 5.91 -4.95
C HIS A 345 1.78 6.40 -5.85
N ASP A 346 1.60 7.56 -6.47
CA ASP A 346 2.60 8.28 -7.27
C ASP A 346 3.88 8.61 -6.47
N LYS A 347 3.81 8.59 -5.14
CA LYS A 347 4.96 8.84 -4.25
C LYS A 347 5.77 7.57 -3.92
N LYS A 348 5.31 6.38 -4.35
CA LYS A 348 5.95 5.11 -4.00
C LYS A 348 7.41 5.03 -4.44
N GLU A 349 7.73 5.48 -5.67
CA GLU A 349 9.10 5.45 -6.16
C GLU A 349 10.02 6.42 -5.40
N LYS A 350 9.50 7.59 -5.02
CA LYS A 350 10.23 8.55 -4.19
C LYS A 350 10.49 7.99 -2.79
N LEU A 351 9.50 7.31 -2.22
CA LEU A 351 9.64 6.58 -0.96
C LEU A 351 10.70 5.48 -1.08
N ASN A 352 10.64 4.66 -2.12
CA ASN A 352 11.60 3.59 -2.39
C ASN A 352 13.03 4.14 -2.49
N ALA A 353 13.22 5.28 -3.16
CA ALA A 353 14.53 5.91 -3.30
C ALA A 353 15.13 6.33 -1.95
N LEU A 354 14.30 6.77 -1.00
CA LEU A 354 14.73 7.09 0.36
C LEU A 354 15.08 5.84 1.17
N TYR A 355 14.26 4.78 1.07
CA TYR A 355 14.51 3.54 1.78
C TYR A 355 15.72 2.77 1.25
N ARG A 356 15.99 2.78 -0.06
CA ARG A 356 17.20 2.16 -0.66
C ARG A 356 18.51 2.75 -0.14
N LYS A 357 18.50 4.00 0.30
CA LYS A 357 19.65 4.64 0.95
C LYS A 357 19.77 4.29 2.43
N SER A 358 18.81 3.55 2.98
CA SER A 358 18.75 3.18 4.38
C SER A 358 19.00 1.68 4.57
N PRO A 359 19.46 1.22 5.74
CA PRO A 359 19.59 -0.21 6.02
C PRO A 359 18.24 -0.90 6.21
N TYR A 360 17.12 -0.17 6.10
CA TYR A 360 15.79 -0.64 6.45
C TYR A 360 15.08 -1.39 5.31
N LEU A 361 15.50 -1.20 4.08
CA LEU A 361 14.98 -1.94 2.93
C LEU A 361 16.15 -2.64 2.23
N PRO A 362 16.40 -3.92 2.52
CA PRO A 362 17.31 -4.70 1.70
C PRO A 362 16.72 -4.83 0.29
N ASP A 363 17.59 -4.93 -0.71
CA ASP A 363 17.17 -5.31 -2.05
C ASP A 363 16.36 -6.61 -1.95
N PRO A 364 15.30 -6.76 -2.76
CA PRO A 364 14.58 -8.03 -2.80
C PRO A 364 15.56 -9.15 -3.09
N PRO A 365 15.42 -10.33 -2.46
CA PRO A 365 16.32 -11.45 -2.71
C PRO A 365 16.25 -11.84 -4.19
N ASP A 366 17.40 -12.10 -4.77
CA ASP A 366 17.47 -12.74 -6.08
C ASP A 366 16.99 -14.20 -5.94
N PHE A 367 15.85 -14.52 -6.56
CA PHE A 367 15.24 -15.85 -6.41
C PHE A 367 16.11 -16.95 -7.05
N HIS A 368 16.96 -16.64 -8.02
CA HIS A 368 17.89 -17.58 -8.65
C HIS A 368 18.86 -18.20 -7.64
N ALA A 369 19.21 -17.44 -6.60
CA ALA A 369 20.06 -17.97 -5.50
C ALA A 369 19.41 -19.11 -4.70
N PHE A 370 18.11 -19.36 -4.93
CA PHE A 370 17.32 -20.40 -4.26
C PHE A 370 16.96 -21.56 -5.18
N ALA A 371 17.59 -21.69 -6.36
CA ALA A 371 17.34 -22.79 -7.29
C ALA A 371 17.46 -24.16 -6.59
N GLY A 372 16.44 -25.01 -6.75
CA GLY A 372 16.35 -26.33 -6.12
C GLY A 372 16.05 -26.34 -4.62
N LYS A 373 15.84 -25.16 -3.98
CA LYS A 373 15.53 -25.02 -2.57
C LYS A 373 14.04 -25.04 -2.28
N HIS A 374 13.68 -24.93 -1.01
CA HIS A 374 12.31 -24.92 -0.54
C HIS A 374 11.72 -23.50 -0.51
N VAL A 375 10.69 -23.30 -1.31
CA VAL A 375 9.92 -22.04 -1.39
C VAL A 375 8.54 -22.25 -0.78
N HIS A 376 8.19 -21.43 0.21
CA HIS A 376 6.85 -21.41 0.77
C HIS A 376 6.07 -20.18 0.29
N MET A 377 4.84 -20.40 -0.19
CA MET A 377 4.01 -19.37 -0.82
C MET A 377 2.77 -19.05 0.01
N ILE A 378 2.66 -17.80 0.49
CA ILE A 378 1.53 -17.33 1.30
C ILE A 378 0.46 -16.74 0.38
N GLY A 379 -0.78 -17.25 0.46
CA GLY A 379 -1.87 -16.92 -0.47
C GLY A 379 -1.75 -17.70 -1.78
N ILE A 380 -1.28 -18.95 -1.71
CA ILE A 380 -0.96 -19.80 -2.88
C ILE A 380 -2.19 -20.16 -3.71
N GLY A 381 -3.40 -20.11 -3.13
CA GLY A 381 -4.67 -20.40 -3.81
C GLY A 381 -5.11 -19.30 -4.79
N GLY A 382 -4.48 -18.12 -4.78
CA GLY A 382 -4.77 -17.08 -5.76
C GLY A 382 -4.34 -17.49 -7.17
N ALA A 383 -5.09 -17.14 -8.21
CA ALA A 383 -4.88 -17.60 -9.59
C ALA A 383 -3.42 -17.43 -10.08
N SER A 384 -2.87 -16.22 -9.93
CA SER A 384 -1.47 -15.95 -10.31
C SER A 384 -0.45 -16.67 -9.42
N MET A 385 -0.70 -16.75 -8.11
CA MET A 385 0.18 -17.47 -7.17
C MET A 385 0.21 -18.95 -7.45
N CYS A 386 -0.95 -19.55 -7.72
CA CYS A 386 -1.08 -20.96 -8.14
C CYS A 386 -0.26 -21.24 -9.41
N GLY A 387 -0.37 -20.36 -10.39
CA GLY A 387 0.41 -20.47 -11.63
C GLY A 387 1.92 -20.40 -11.39
N ILE A 388 2.38 -19.42 -10.63
CA ILE A 388 3.82 -19.30 -10.29
C ILE A 388 4.29 -20.51 -9.49
N ALA A 389 3.48 -21.07 -8.58
CA ALA A 389 3.82 -22.28 -7.82
C ALA A 389 4.10 -23.47 -8.75
N LEU A 390 3.29 -23.64 -9.80
CA LEU A 390 3.50 -24.68 -10.82
C LEU A 390 4.78 -24.42 -11.61
N LEU A 391 5.02 -23.20 -12.08
CA LEU A 391 6.25 -22.83 -12.78
C LEU A 391 7.51 -23.08 -11.95
N LEU A 392 7.50 -22.72 -10.67
CA LEU A 392 8.64 -22.97 -9.77
C LEU A 392 8.86 -24.47 -9.57
N LYS A 393 7.79 -25.26 -9.41
CA LYS A 393 7.89 -26.70 -9.30
C LYS A 393 8.51 -27.33 -10.56
N ASP A 394 8.06 -26.94 -11.75
CA ASP A 394 8.59 -27.43 -13.03
C ASP A 394 10.07 -27.07 -13.19
N ARG A 395 10.53 -25.97 -12.58
CA ARG A 395 11.94 -25.57 -12.50
C ARG A 395 12.74 -26.28 -11.39
N GLY A 396 12.13 -27.26 -10.71
CA GLY A 396 12.82 -28.09 -9.72
C GLY A 396 12.86 -27.52 -8.30
N PHE A 397 12.11 -26.48 -7.99
CA PHE A 397 11.95 -26.02 -6.61
C PHE A 397 11.04 -26.96 -5.82
N THR A 398 11.33 -27.10 -4.54
CA THR A 398 10.37 -27.69 -3.58
C THR A 398 9.38 -26.60 -3.17
N VAL A 399 8.14 -26.71 -3.60
CA VAL A 399 7.11 -25.70 -3.34
C VAL A 399 6.13 -26.19 -2.28
N THR A 400 5.86 -25.34 -1.29
CA THR A 400 4.75 -25.50 -0.35
C THR A 400 3.95 -24.19 -0.27
N GLY A 401 2.79 -24.20 0.35
CA GLY A 401 2.07 -22.94 0.55
C GLY A 401 0.86 -23.05 1.46
N SER A 402 0.32 -21.89 1.75
CA SER A 402 -0.85 -21.71 2.61
C SER A 402 -1.87 -20.77 1.96
N ASP A 403 -3.15 -21.03 2.19
CA ASP A 403 -4.23 -20.11 1.85
C ASP A 403 -5.36 -20.19 2.88
N ARG A 404 -6.14 -19.12 2.99
CA ARG A 404 -7.30 -19.06 3.87
C ARG A 404 -8.42 -19.98 3.39
N ILE A 405 -8.59 -20.09 2.06
CA ILE A 405 -9.67 -20.81 1.40
C ILE A 405 -9.14 -22.09 0.76
N ASP A 406 -9.78 -23.22 1.06
CA ASP A 406 -9.50 -24.51 0.42
C ASP A 406 -10.36 -24.67 -0.85
N GLY A 407 -9.99 -23.96 -1.91
CA GLY A 407 -10.69 -23.94 -3.19
C GLY A 407 -10.05 -24.81 -4.28
N ASP A 408 -10.51 -24.63 -5.51
CA ASP A 408 -10.08 -25.39 -6.70
C ASP A 408 -8.58 -25.30 -6.97
N SER A 409 -8.01 -24.11 -6.83
CA SER A 409 -6.56 -23.93 -6.97
C SER A 409 -5.78 -24.78 -5.96
N MET A 410 -6.26 -24.90 -4.73
CA MET A 410 -5.62 -25.73 -3.70
C MET A 410 -5.75 -27.21 -4.03
N ARG A 411 -6.87 -27.64 -4.58
CA ARG A 411 -7.07 -29.03 -5.06
C ARG A 411 -6.11 -29.34 -6.23
N LEU A 412 -6.07 -28.47 -7.23
CA LEU A 412 -5.14 -28.58 -8.37
C LEU A 412 -3.68 -28.71 -7.92
N LEU A 413 -3.25 -27.86 -6.98
CA LEU A 413 -1.88 -27.89 -6.46
C LEU A 413 -1.56 -29.22 -5.77
N ARG A 414 -2.49 -29.78 -4.99
CA ARG A 414 -2.33 -31.13 -4.39
C ARG A 414 -2.25 -32.23 -5.44
N GLU A 415 -3.10 -32.20 -6.45
CA GLU A 415 -3.07 -33.14 -7.58
C GLU A 415 -1.74 -33.10 -8.33
N LYS A 416 -1.17 -31.87 -8.45
CA LYS A 416 0.16 -31.65 -9.01
C LYS A 416 1.29 -31.99 -8.03
N GLY A 417 1.00 -32.49 -6.80
CA GLY A 417 1.98 -32.89 -5.81
C GLY A 417 2.67 -31.73 -5.09
N ILE A 418 2.04 -30.57 -4.97
CA ILE A 418 2.46 -29.45 -4.13
C ILE A 418 1.77 -29.57 -2.77
N CYS A 419 2.54 -29.51 -1.69
CA CYS A 419 1.99 -29.59 -0.34
C CYS A 419 1.39 -28.23 0.06
N VAL A 420 0.07 -28.16 0.21
CA VAL A 420 -0.65 -26.95 0.56
C VAL A 420 -1.51 -27.11 1.80
N THR A 421 -1.55 -26.09 2.65
CA THR A 421 -2.26 -26.06 3.93
C THR A 421 -3.38 -25.03 3.90
N ALA A 422 -4.59 -25.43 4.27
CA ALA A 422 -5.69 -24.50 4.54
C ALA A 422 -5.47 -23.83 5.90
N GLY A 423 -5.56 -22.50 5.94
CA GLY A 423 -5.28 -21.69 7.12
C GLY A 423 -3.83 -21.28 7.28
N HIS A 424 -3.62 -20.22 8.03
CA HIS A 424 -2.33 -19.59 8.22
C HIS A 424 -1.76 -19.84 9.63
N SER A 425 -0.49 -20.21 9.71
CA SER A 425 0.21 -20.50 10.96
C SER A 425 1.70 -20.17 10.88
N ALA A 426 2.27 -19.71 11.99
CA ALA A 426 3.72 -19.47 12.09
C ALA A 426 4.59 -20.72 11.80
N LYS A 427 4.01 -21.92 11.89
CA LYS A 427 4.71 -23.19 11.60
C LYS A 427 4.80 -23.49 10.10
N ASN A 428 3.93 -22.88 9.28
CA ASN A 428 3.90 -23.16 7.84
C ASN A 428 5.22 -22.78 7.14
N VAL A 429 5.95 -21.80 7.69
CA VAL A 429 7.25 -21.35 7.14
C VAL A 429 8.45 -22.18 7.63
N ASP A 430 8.22 -23.26 8.40
CA ASP A 430 9.31 -24.06 8.93
C ASP A 430 10.03 -24.83 7.81
N GLY A 431 11.35 -24.69 7.72
CA GLY A 431 12.17 -25.32 6.72
C GLY A 431 12.14 -24.66 5.34
N ALA A 432 11.44 -23.55 5.16
CA ALA A 432 11.52 -22.78 3.93
C ALA A 432 12.82 -21.97 3.85
N ASP A 433 13.41 -21.93 2.65
CA ASP A 433 14.58 -21.11 2.33
C ASP A 433 14.18 -19.74 1.81
N LEU A 434 13.00 -19.62 1.19
CA LEU A 434 12.44 -18.38 0.64
C LEU A 434 10.92 -18.35 0.87
N ILE A 435 10.40 -17.20 1.22
CA ILE A 435 8.95 -16.94 1.27
C ILE A 435 8.53 -16.07 0.10
N VAL A 436 7.50 -16.51 -0.63
CA VAL A 436 6.81 -15.71 -1.64
C VAL A 436 5.44 -15.32 -1.12
N TYR A 437 5.05 -14.06 -1.23
CA TYR A 437 3.74 -13.62 -0.76
C TYR A 437 3.05 -12.70 -1.77
N SER A 438 1.72 -12.73 -1.78
CA SER A 438 0.90 -11.79 -2.55
C SER A 438 0.75 -10.46 -1.79
N MET A 439 0.67 -9.34 -2.49
CA MET A 439 0.36 -8.02 -1.90
C MET A 439 -0.98 -7.97 -1.15
N ALA A 440 -1.84 -8.98 -1.32
CA ALA A 440 -3.04 -9.13 -0.52
C ALA A 440 -2.77 -9.52 0.94
N ILE A 441 -1.55 -10.00 1.24
CA ILE A 441 -1.14 -10.43 2.58
C ILE A 441 -0.61 -9.22 3.35
N PRO A 442 -1.22 -8.85 4.49
CA PRO A 442 -0.79 -7.70 5.26
C PRO A 442 0.60 -7.92 5.88
N TYR A 443 1.33 -6.83 6.08
CA TYR A 443 2.70 -6.88 6.62
C TYR A 443 2.82 -7.62 7.95
N ASP A 444 1.81 -7.49 8.80
CA ASP A 444 1.76 -8.08 10.13
C ASP A 444 1.21 -9.52 10.14
N HIS A 445 1.04 -10.13 8.96
CA HIS A 445 0.59 -11.51 8.80
C HIS A 445 1.45 -12.49 9.59
N VAL A 446 0.81 -13.50 10.21
CA VAL A 446 1.45 -14.44 11.14
C VAL A 446 2.66 -15.18 10.53
N GLU A 447 2.57 -15.59 9.27
CA GLU A 447 3.64 -16.29 8.58
C GLU A 447 4.77 -15.34 8.17
N LEU A 448 4.47 -14.11 7.72
CA LEU A 448 5.49 -13.11 7.42
C LEU A 448 6.26 -12.67 8.67
N LYS A 449 5.57 -12.51 9.81
CA LYS A 449 6.22 -12.27 11.12
C LYS A 449 7.15 -13.42 11.50
N ALA A 450 6.70 -14.66 11.32
CA ALA A 450 7.51 -15.85 11.63
C ALA A 450 8.74 -15.95 10.72
N ALA A 451 8.60 -15.73 9.42
CA ALA A 451 9.68 -15.72 8.46
C ALA A 451 10.76 -14.69 8.82
N ARG A 452 10.36 -13.44 9.10
CA ARG A 452 11.30 -12.38 9.53
C ARG A 452 12.01 -12.73 10.81
N LYS A 453 11.29 -13.26 11.82
CA LYS A 453 11.91 -13.69 13.09
C LYS A 453 12.95 -14.78 12.89
N LYS A 454 12.77 -15.63 11.89
CA LYS A 454 13.71 -16.71 11.55
C LYS A 454 14.80 -16.28 10.57
N GLY A 455 14.78 -15.03 10.09
CA GLY A 455 15.72 -14.53 9.09
C GLY A 455 15.53 -15.15 7.69
N ILE A 456 14.34 -15.74 7.40
CA ILE A 456 14.04 -16.29 6.08
C ILE A 456 13.76 -15.14 5.13
N PRO A 457 14.44 -15.04 3.97
CA PRO A 457 14.18 -14.03 2.98
C PRO A 457 12.74 -14.06 2.47
N VAL A 458 12.18 -12.89 2.17
CA VAL A 458 10.82 -12.75 1.66
C VAL A 458 10.82 -11.94 0.38
N ILE A 459 10.05 -12.37 -0.61
CA ILE A 459 9.90 -11.70 -1.91
C ILE A 459 8.41 -11.55 -2.26
N GLU A 460 8.02 -10.39 -2.75
CA GLU A 460 6.67 -10.17 -3.23
C GLU A 460 6.49 -10.83 -4.62
N ARG A 461 5.30 -11.38 -4.87
CA ARG A 461 4.94 -12.13 -6.08
C ARG A 461 5.28 -11.41 -7.39
N SER A 462 4.98 -10.11 -7.49
CA SER A 462 5.22 -9.37 -8.73
C SER A 462 6.70 -9.13 -8.98
N VAL A 463 7.50 -9.01 -7.92
CA VAL A 463 8.97 -8.93 -8.01
C VAL A 463 9.54 -10.26 -8.48
N LEU A 464 9.06 -11.38 -7.92
CA LEU A 464 9.44 -12.72 -8.39
C LEU A 464 9.08 -12.92 -9.87
N LEU A 465 7.87 -12.54 -10.29
CA LEU A 465 7.44 -12.62 -11.68
C LEU A 465 8.32 -11.76 -12.60
N GLY A 466 8.74 -10.60 -12.10
CA GLY A 466 9.71 -9.74 -12.78
C GLY A 466 11.04 -10.43 -13.00
N GLN A 467 11.64 -10.99 -11.95
CA GLN A 467 12.91 -11.74 -12.05
C GLN A 467 12.77 -12.97 -12.95
N LEU A 468 11.64 -13.67 -12.91
CA LEU A 468 11.33 -14.75 -13.85
C LEU A 468 11.30 -14.25 -15.31
N SER A 469 10.74 -13.08 -15.57
CA SER A 469 10.65 -12.53 -16.92
C SER A 469 12.01 -12.13 -17.52
N GLU A 470 13.04 -11.89 -16.69
CA GLU A 470 14.41 -11.59 -17.13
C GLU A 470 15.14 -12.79 -17.72
N GLU A 471 14.66 -14.03 -17.47
CA GLU A 471 15.30 -15.25 -17.95
C GLU A 471 15.10 -15.48 -19.46
N PHE A 472 14.18 -14.75 -20.08
CA PHE A 472 13.74 -15.02 -21.45
C PHE A 472 14.30 -13.99 -22.43
N GLU A 473 14.68 -14.44 -23.61
CA GLU A 473 15.15 -13.58 -24.69
C GLU A 473 14.05 -12.61 -25.14
N HIS A 474 12.82 -13.12 -25.21
CA HIS A 474 11.62 -12.33 -25.54
C HIS A 474 10.60 -12.46 -24.44
N SER A 475 10.24 -11.35 -23.82
CA SER A 475 9.20 -11.26 -22.80
C SER A 475 8.09 -10.31 -23.26
N PHE A 476 6.92 -10.85 -23.61
CA PHE A 476 5.76 -10.08 -24.05
C PHE A 476 4.75 -9.91 -22.93
N ALA A 477 4.44 -8.65 -22.67
CA ALA A 477 3.49 -8.23 -21.66
C ALA A 477 2.19 -7.72 -22.29
N VAL A 478 1.08 -8.39 -22.03
CA VAL A 478 -0.25 -7.90 -22.43
C VAL A 478 -0.82 -7.02 -21.33
N CYS A 479 -0.97 -5.75 -21.61
CA CYS A 479 -1.46 -4.74 -20.65
C CYS A 479 -2.66 -3.97 -21.21
N GLY A 480 -3.36 -3.25 -20.34
CA GLY A 480 -4.59 -2.51 -20.64
C GLY A 480 -5.62 -2.71 -19.53
N THR A 481 -6.60 -1.85 -19.45
CA THR A 481 -7.65 -1.95 -18.44
C THR A 481 -8.50 -3.21 -18.68
N HIS A 482 -8.90 -3.48 -19.92
CA HIS A 482 -9.77 -4.59 -20.29
C HIS A 482 -9.13 -5.48 -21.37
N GLY A 483 -9.55 -6.75 -21.42
CA GLY A 483 -9.19 -7.69 -22.48
C GLY A 483 -7.87 -8.48 -22.28
N LYS A 484 -7.07 -8.16 -21.29
CA LYS A 484 -5.75 -8.80 -21.02
C LYS A 484 -5.79 -10.32 -21.09
N THR A 485 -6.62 -10.95 -20.26
CA THR A 485 -6.76 -12.42 -20.19
C THR A 485 -7.17 -13.01 -21.54
N THR A 486 -8.13 -12.41 -22.22
CA THR A 486 -8.62 -12.88 -23.53
C THR A 486 -7.55 -12.82 -24.59
N VAL A 487 -6.84 -11.68 -24.71
CA VAL A 487 -5.75 -11.51 -25.70
C VAL A 487 -4.58 -12.44 -25.41
N THR A 488 -4.18 -12.55 -24.15
CA THR A 488 -3.11 -13.47 -23.75
C THR A 488 -3.48 -14.91 -24.05
N SER A 489 -4.75 -15.31 -23.81
CA SER A 489 -5.25 -16.65 -24.12
C SER A 489 -5.31 -16.92 -25.64
N MET A 490 -5.81 -15.96 -26.45
CA MET A 490 -5.84 -16.06 -27.90
C MET A 490 -4.43 -16.21 -28.46
N LEU A 491 -3.50 -15.35 -28.06
CA LEU A 491 -2.10 -15.40 -28.49
C LEU A 491 -1.41 -16.71 -28.06
N THR A 492 -1.67 -17.16 -26.83
CA THR A 492 -1.17 -18.45 -26.34
C THR A 492 -1.63 -19.61 -27.22
N GLN A 493 -2.94 -19.68 -27.52
CA GLN A 493 -3.46 -20.74 -28.39
C GLN A 493 -2.84 -20.71 -29.79
N ILE A 494 -2.74 -19.52 -30.41
CA ILE A 494 -2.09 -19.35 -31.72
C ILE A 494 -0.65 -19.85 -31.67
N LEU A 495 0.13 -19.45 -30.68
CA LEU A 495 1.55 -19.84 -30.58
C LEU A 495 1.71 -21.33 -30.39
N VAL A 496 0.94 -21.96 -29.50
CA VAL A 496 1.00 -23.41 -29.23
C VAL A 496 0.57 -24.21 -30.47
N GLU A 497 -0.52 -23.83 -31.14
CA GLU A 497 -0.99 -24.49 -32.36
C GLU A 497 -0.04 -24.30 -33.56
N ALA A 498 0.71 -23.20 -33.59
CA ALA A 498 1.76 -22.94 -34.55
C ALA A 498 3.07 -23.70 -34.25
N GLY A 499 3.11 -24.52 -33.20
CA GLY A 499 4.27 -25.32 -32.82
C GLY A 499 5.35 -24.51 -32.08
N GLN A 500 5.05 -23.31 -31.60
CA GLN A 500 5.92 -22.54 -30.71
C GLN A 500 5.88 -23.16 -29.31
N ASP A 501 6.92 -22.90 -28.53
CA ASP A 501 7.03 -23.41 -27.16
C ASP A 501 7.12 -22.31 -26.12
N PRO A 502 6.09 -21.39 -25.99
CA PRO A 502 6.15 -20.31 -25.06
C PRO A 502 6.00 -20.79 -23.62
N THR A 503 6.73 -20.16 -22.69
CA THR A 503 6.36 -20.16 -21.28
C THR A 503 5.28 -19.08 -21.07
N VAL A 504 4.17 -19.45 -20.44
CA VAL A 504 2.98 -18.60 -20.37
C VAL A 504 2.48 -18.45 -18.93
N HIS A 505 2.06 -17.23 -18.56
CA HIS A 505 1.37 -16.94 -17.31
C HIS A 505 0.12 -16.09 -17.60
N ILE A 506 -1.06 -16.66 -17.40
CA ILE A 506 -2.38 -16.05 -17.67
C ILE A 506 -3.16 -15.90 -16.35
N GLY A 507 -3.98 -14.87 -16.24
CA GLY A 507 -4.87 -14.63 -15.09
C GLY A 507 -6.11 -15.54 -15.04
N GLY A 508 -6.33 -16.39 -16.03
CA GLY A 508 -7.45 -17.32 -16.16
C GLY A 508 -6.99 -18.72 -16.61
N VAL A 509 -7.89 -19.70 -16.55
CA VAL A 509 -7.65 -21.06 -17.04
C VAL A 509 -7.93 -21.14 -18.54
N LEU A 510 -7.03 -21.72 -19.32
CA LEU A 510 -7.15 -21.94 -20.75
C LEU A 510 -6.98 -23.43 -21.06
N ASP A 511 -7.96 -24.04 -21.72
CA ASP A 511 -7.98 -25.47 -22.07
C ASP A 511 -6.79 -25.87 -22.95
N ALA A 512 -6.38 -25.01 -23.88
CA ALA A 512 -5.26 -25.26 -24.79
C ALA A 512 -3.93 -25.58 -24.10
N ILE A 513 -3.78 -25.14 -22.83
CA ILE A 513 -2.61 -25.39 -21.99
C ILE A 513 -2.94 -26.16 -20.70
N GLY A 514 -4.21 -26.54 -20.51
CA GLY A 514 -4.69 -27.27 -19.34
C GLY A 514 -4.56 -26.51 -18.01
N GLY A 515 -4.56 -25.16 -18.02
CA GLY A 515 -4.39 -24.37 -16.81
C GLY A 515 -4.18 -22.88 -17.08
N SER A 516 -3.66 -22.17 -16.08
CA SER A 516 -3.32 -20.74 -16.14
C SER A 516 -1.84 -20.49 -16.46
N VAL A 517 -1.04 -21.56 -16.52
CA VAL A 517 0.40 -21.49 -16.84
C VAL A 517 0.80 -22.63 -17.75
N ARG A 518 1.85 -22.40 -18.50
CA ARG A 518 2.55 -23.40 -19.28
C ARG A 518 4.05 -23.18 -19.10
N SER A 519 4.77 -24.19 -18.69
CA SER A 519 6.22 -24.23 -18.78
C SER A 519 6.63 -24.68 -20.19
N GLY A 520 7.17 -23.75 -20.95
CA GLY A 520 7.74 -24.01 -22.29
C GLY A 520 9.24 -23.78 -22.30
N GLY A 521 9.77 -23.47 -23.49
CA GLY A 521 11.17 -23.09 -23.68
C GLY A 521 11.50 -21.72 -23.07
N ASN A 522 12.79 -21.35 -23.15
CA ASN A 522 13.30 -20.09 -22.59
C ASN A 522 13.38 -18.95 -23.62
N GLU A 523 12.91 -19.16 -24.86
CA GLU A 523 12.97 -18.11 -25.88
C GLU A 523 11.85 -17.05 -25.68
N LEU A 524 10.64 -17.50 -25.34
CA LEU A 524 9.46 -16.62 -25.27
C LEU A 524 8.71 -16.78 -23.95
N PHE A 525 8.56 -15.67 -23.25
CA PHE A 525 7.66 -15.53 -22.10
C PHE A 525 6.47 -14.65 -22.46
N LEU A 526 5.26 -15.15 -22.26
CA LEU A 526 4.02 -14.39 -22.45
C LEU A 526 3.28 -14.25 -21.14
N THR A 527 3.03 -13.02 -20.71
CA THR A 527 2.35 -12.75 -19.44
C THR A 527 1.34 -11.62 -19.52
N GLU A 528 0.31 -11.71 -18.68
CA GLU A 528 -0.53 -10.55 -18.39
C GLU A 528 0.22 -9.59 -17.46
N ALA A 529 0.20 -8.31 -17.82
CA ALA A 529 0.78 -7.24 -17.05
C ALA A 529 -0.34 -6.41 -16.40
N CYS A 530 -0.68 -6.77 -15.14
CA CYS A 530 -1.78 -6.15 -14.40
C CYS A 530 -1.37 -4.78 -13.85
N GLU A 531 -2.14 -3.76 -14.17
CA GLU A 531 -1.95 -2.37 -13.74
C GLU A 531 -2.28 -2.16 -12.27
N TYR A 532 -3.12 -3.02 -11.69
CA TYR A 532 -3.55 -2.88 -10.29
C TYR A 532 -2.34 -2.84 -9.35
N ARG A 533 -2.29 -1.80 -8.51
CA ARG A 533 -1.17 -1.50 -7.61
C ARG A 533 0.18 -1.39 -8.34
N ARG A 534 0.16 -1.02 -9.62
CA ARG A 534 1.35 -0.91 -10.48
C ARG A 534 2.21 -2.17 -10.52
N ASN A 535 1.60 -3.35 -10.34
CA ASN A 535 2.33 -4.63 -10.30
C ASN A 535 3.12 -4.91 -11.58
N PHE A 536 2.61 -4.45 -12.74
CA PHE A 536 3.29 -4.58 -14.03
C PHE A 536 4.66 -3.87 -14.08
N MET A 537 4.92 -2.89 -13.19
CA MET A 537 6.21 -2.20 -13.13
C MET A 537 7.41 -3.11 -12.81
N ASN A 538 7.16 -4.28 -12.24
CA ASN A 538 8.21 -5.25 -11.96
C ASN A 538 8.51 -6.17 -13.15
N VAL A 539 7.64 -6.26 -14.15
CA VAL A 539 7.84 -7.11 -15.33
C VAL A 539 8.91 -6.51 -16.24
N HIS A 540 9.89 -7.31 -16.62
CA HIS A 540 10.91 -6.97 -17.61
C HIS A 540 10.44 -7.40 -18.99
N ALA A 541 9.71 -6.52 -19.67
CA ALA A 541 9.17 -6.78 -21.00
C ALA A 541 10.14 -6.31 -22.10
N THR A 542 10.34 -7.12 -23.14
CA THR A 542 10.97 -6.72 -24.39
C THR A 542 9.92 -6.27 -25.42
N GLY A 543 8.66 -6.68 -25.22
CA GLY A 543 7.52 -6.24 -26.02
C GLY A 543 6.27 -6.05 -25.17
N ALA A 544 5.41 -5.09 -25.55
CA ALA A 544 4.16 -4.82 -24.86
C ALA A 544 2.99 -4.63 -25.82
N LEU A 545 1.83 -5.18 -25.44
CA LEU A 545 0.55 -4.96 -26.12
C LEU A 545 -0.33 -4.12 -25.21
N LEU A 546 -0.61 -2.86 -25.57
CA LEU A 546 -1.49 -1.98 -24.82
C LEU A 546 -2.88 -1.91 -25.48
N LEU A 547 -3.86 -2.55 -24.83
CA LEU A 547 -5.18 -2.77 -25.40
C LEU A 547 -6.09 -1.54 -25.30
N ASN A 548 -6.13 -0.93 -24.12
CA ASN A 548 -6.96 0.25 -23.82
C ASN A 548 -6.51 0.88 -22.51
N ILE A 549 -6.93 2.14 -22.31
CA ILE A 549 -6.78 2.88 -21.06
C ILE A 549 -8.14 3.45 -20.69
N ASP A 550 -8.78 2.89 -19.66
CA ASP A 550 -10.10 3.27 -19.18
C ASP A 550 -10.10 3.43 -17.66
N ALA A 551 -11.16 4.01 -17.10
CA ALA A 551 -11.30 4.22 -15.68
C ALA A 551 -11.68 2.91 -14.98
N ASP A 552 -10.70 2.26 -14.37
CA ASP A 552 -10.89 1.13 -13.45
C ASP A 552 -9.94 1.26 -12.26
N HIS A 553 -10.10 0.40 -11.25
CA HIS A 553 -9.27 0.42 -10.06
C HIS A 553 -9.17 1.81 -9.38
N LEU A 554 -10.28 2.57 -9.38
CA LEU A 554 -10.37 3.88 -8.73
C LEU A 554 -10.36 3.79 -7.20
N ASP A 555 -10.34 2.58 -6.63
CA ASP A 555 -9.95 2.29 -5.26
C ASP A 555 -8.45 2.51 -5.01
N TYR A 556 -7.64 2.36 -6.06
CA TYR A 556 -6.20 2.56 -6.04
C TYR A 556 -5.78 3.87 -6.73
N TYR A 557 -6.15 4.08 -7.98
CA TYR A 557 -5.84 5.29 -8.76
C TYR A 557 -6.81 6.43 -8.43
N ARG A 558 -6.33 7.66 -8.44
CA ARG A 558 -7.15 8.87 -8.20
C ARG A 558 -8.14 9.10 -9.34
N ASP A 559 -7.65 8.95 -10.56
CA ASP A 559 -8.38 9.24 -11.80
C ASP A 559 -7.76 8.50 -13.00
N ILE A 560 -8.39 8.65 -14.15
CA ILE A 560 -7.93 8.04 -15.40
C ILE A 560 -6.58 8.59 -15.88
N ASP A 561 -6.22 9.81 -15.53
CA ASP A 561 -4.96 10.42 -15.96
C ASP A 561 -3.78 9.80 -15.18
N GLU A 562 -3.98 9.42 -13.92
CA GLU A 562 -2.99 8.64 -13.18
C GLU A 562 -2.84 7.22 -13.72
N ILE A 563 -3.94 6.59 -14.16
CA ILE A 563 -3.91 5.28 -14.85
C ILE A 563 -3.12 5.41 -16.14
N GLU A 564 -3.40 6.42 -16.97
CA GLU A 564 -2.68 6.70 -18.21
C GLU A 564 -1.18 6.90 -17.96
N SER A 565 -0.82 7.70 -16.94
CA SER A 565 0.58 7.90 -16.54
C SER A 565 1.26 6.59 -16.13
N ALA A 566 0.56 5.72 -15.40
CA ALA A 566 1.10 4.44 -14.97
C ALA A 566 1.41 3.51 -16.15
N PHE A 567 0.53 3.43 -17.15
CA PHE A 567 0.81 2.72 -18.40
C PHE A 567 2.00 3.32 -19.15
N GLY A 568 2.07 4.66 -19.25
CA GLY A 568 3.21 5.34 -19.85
C GLY A 568 4.52 5.04 -19.13
N ASP A 569 4.53 5.00 -17.78
CA ASP A 569 5.71 4.64 -16.99
C ASP A 569 6.16 3.19 -17.27
N PHE A 570 5.22 2.28 -17.42
CA PHE A 570 5.51 0.89 -17.78
C PHE A 570 6.12 0.77 -19.17
N LEU A 571 5.48 1.38 -20.17
CA LEU A 571 5.95 1.31 -21.56
C LEU A 571 7.34 1.95 -21.75
N ARG A 572 7.66 3.03 -21.04
CA ARG A 572 9.00 3.65 -21.08
C ARG A 572 10.13 2.76 -20.54
N LYS A 573 9.80 1.64 -19.88
CA LYS A 573 10.80 0.62 -19.48
C LYS A 573 11.17 -0.33 -20.59
N LEU A 574 10.45 -0.34 -21.71
CA LEU A 574 10.80 -1.13 -22.87
C LEU A 574 12.19 -0.72 -23.40
N PRO A 575 13.05 -1.69 -23.76
CA PRO A 575 14.36 -1.37 -24.34
C PRO A 575 14.21 -0.71 -25.71
N GLU A 576 15.25 0.01 -26.17
CA GLU A 576 15.24 0.73 -27.47
C GLU A 576 15.01 -0.22 -28.67
N ASP A 577 15.50 -1.45 -28.58
CA ASP A 577 15.29 -2.50 -29.56
C ASP A 577 13.99 -3.30 -29.34
N GLY A 578 13.20 -2.90 -28.34
CA GLY A 578 11.91 -3.51 -28.01
C GLY A 578 10.80 -3.15 -28.99
N TRP A 579 9.60 -3.65 -28.70
CA TRP A 579 8.43 -3.45 -29.53
C TRP A 579 7.18 -3.17 -28.70
N ALA A 580 6.39 -2.18 -29.17
CA ALA A 580 5.10 -1.86 -28.58
C ALA A 580 3.99 -1.87 -29.62
N LEU A 581 2.89 -2.57 -29.30
CA LEU A 581 1.68 -2.60 -30.11
C LEU A 581 0.53 -1.98 -29.32
N GLY A 582 -0.10 -0.94 -29.84
CA GLY A 582 -1.17 -0.21 -29.16
C GLY A 582 -2.45 -0.08 -29.95
N ASN A 583 -3.58 0.02 -29.25
CA ASN A 583 -4.88 0.28 -29.87
C ASN A 583 -4.95 1.71 -30.42
N GLY A 584 -4.92 1.86 -31.74
CA GLY A 584 -5.00 3.16 -32.46
C GLY A 584 -6.39 3.83 -32.40
N ASP A 585 -7.40 3.11 -31.97
CA ASP A 585 -8.74 3.68 -31.79
C ASP A 585 -8.90 4.38 -30.42
N ASN A 586 -7.99 4.10 -29.45
CA ASN A 586 -7.99 4.71 -28.13
C ASN A 586 -6.96 5.87 -28.07
N GLU A 587 -7.43 7.09 -27.91
CA GLU A 587 -6.59 8.29 -27.94
C GLU A 587 -5.54 8.34 -26.83
N ARG A 588 -5.84 7.80 -25.63
CA ARG A 588 -4.88 7.73 -24.52
C ARG A 588 -3.75 6.78 -24.84
N VAL A 589 -4.07 5.63 -25.45
CA VAL A 589 -3.06 4.67 -25.93
C VAL A 589 -2.12 5.33 -26.94
N VAL A 590 -2.70 6.00 -27.95
CA VAL A 590 -1.92 6.70 -28.99
C VAL A 590 -0.98 7.73 -28.40
N ARG A 591 -1.42 8.52 -27.41
CA ARG A 591 -0.55 9.49 -26.72
C ARG A 591 0.64 8.83 -26.02
N GLN A 592 0.42 7.71 -25.35
CA GLN A 592 1.51 7.02 -24.64
C GLN A 592 2.49 6.34 -25.60
N MET A 593 1.99 5.83 -26.73
CA MET A 593 2.81 5.20 -27.77
C MET A 593 3.73 6.21 -28.50
N ALA A 594 3.28 7.44 -28.70
CA ALA A 594 4.01 8.47 -29.45
C ALA A 594 5.36 8.89 -28.82
N ALA A 595 5.54 8.65 -27.50
CA ALA A 595 6.71 9.07 -26.74
C ALA A 595 7.73 7.93 -26.49
N LEU A 596 7.51 6.75 -27.07
CA LEU A 596 8.39 5.59 -26.82
C LEU A 596 9.62 5.59 -27.71
N PRO A 597 10.79 5.19 -27.17
CA PRO A 597 12.03 5.10 -27.95
C PRO A 597 12.11 3.84 -28.84
N CYS A 598 11.30 2.82 -28.54
CA CYS A 598 11.28 1.55 -29.27
C CYS A 598 10.38 1.58 -30.52
N ARG A 599 10.42 0.50 -31.31
CA ARG A 599 9.50 0.33 -32.43
C ARG A 599 8.05 0.28 -31.96
N THR A 600 7.19 1.13 -32.57
CA THR A 600 5.77 1.20 -32.25
C THR A 600 4.91 0.86 -33.46
N GLU A 601 3.85 0.09 -33.26
CA GLU A 601 2.83 -0.24 -34.22
C GLU A 601 1.44 -0.12 -33.58
N THR A 602 0.41 0.10 -34.40
CA THR A 602 -0.96 0.24 -33.91
C THR A 602 -1.89 -0.75 -34.57
N PHE A 603 -2.90 -1.20 -33.84
CA PHE A 603 -4.02 -1.97 -34.37
C PHE A 603 -5.34 -1.20 -34.13
N GLY A 604 -6.33 -1.38 -35.00
CA GLY A 604 -7.61 -0.71 -34.85
C GLY A 604 -8.46 -0.74 -36.12
N THR A 605 -9.49 0.10 -36.13
CA THR A 605 -10.40 0.29 -37.29
C THR A 605 -10.06 1.54 -38.09
N LYS A 606 -9.39 2.54 -37.46
CA LYS A 606 -9.07 3.82 -38.08
C LYS A 606 -8.05 3.71 -39.19
N GLU A 607 -8.19 4.54 -40.23
CA GLU A 607 -7.12 4.74 -41.20
C GLU A 607 -5.85 5.24 -40.51
N GLY A 608 -4.72 4.67 -40.89
CA GLY A 608 -3.45 5.00 -40.27
C GLY A 608 -2.95 3.99 -39.23
N CYS A 609 -3.79 3.07 -38.77
CA CYS A 609 -3.33 1.93 -37.98
C CYS A 609 -2.45 1.01 -38.84
N SER A 610 -1.37 0.47 -38.24
CA SER A 610 -0.48 -0.51 -38.90
C SER A 610 -1.24 -1.79 -39.23
N TYR A 611 -2.05 -2.27 -38.30
CA TYR A 611 -2.96 -3.41 -38.48
C TYR A 611 -4.41 -2.92 -38.43
N ARG A 612 -5.18 -3.25 -39.49
CA ARG A 612 -6.56 -2.76 -39.55
C ARG A 612 -7.57 -3.88 -39.69
N MET A 613 -8.65 -3.74 -38.93
CA MET A 613 -9.91 -4.46 -39.16
C MET A 613 -10.77 -3.72 -40.17
N VAL A 614 -11.08 -4.39 -41.26
CA VAL A 614 -11.89 -3.83 -42.38
C VAL A 614 -13.06 -4.77 -42.66
N ASP A 615 -14.17 -4.25 -43.15
CA ASP A 615 -15.37 -5.00 -43.52
C ASP A 615 -15.88 -5.95 -42.42
N ALA A 616 -15.87 -5.45 -41.18
CA ALA A 616 -16.35 -6.22 -40.04
C ALA A 616 -17.87 -6.40 -40.11
N SER A 617 -18.31 -7.64 -40.05
CA SER A 617 -19.72 -8.01 -40.03
C SER A 617 -20.02 -8.98 -38.92
N GLU A 618 -21.13 -8.79 -38.22
CA GLU A 618 -21.55 -9.65 -37.12
C GLU A 618 -22.71 -10.53 -37.55
N ASP A 619 -22.65 -11.82 -37.26
CA ASP A 619 -23.76 -12.72 -37.53
C ASP A 619 -24.85 -12.63 -36.46
N GLU A 620 -25.93 -13.36 -36.66
CA GLU A 620 -27.07 -13.39 -35.75
C GLU A 620 -26.76 -13.93 -34.32
N ASN A 621 -25.64 -14.60 -34.14
CA ASN A 621 -25.17 -15.13 -32.85
C ASN A 621 -24.09 -14.26 -32.22
N GLY A 622 -23.72 -13.15 -32.86
CA GLY A 622 -22.72 -12.22 -32.35
C GLY A 622 -21.29 -12.55 -32.79
N TYR A 623 -21.06 -13.59 -33.60
CA TYR A 623 -19.71 -13.88 -34.12
C TYR A 623 -19.37 -12.91 -35.24
N VAL A 624 -18.10 -12.46 -35.24
CA VAL A 624 -17.63 -11.40 -36.14
C VAL A 624 -16.74 -11.98 -37.21
N THR A 625 -16.99 -11.59 -38.47
CA THR A 625 -16.10 -11.84 -39.59
C THR A 625 -15.50 -10.52 -40.06
N PHE A 626 -14.19 -10.46 -40.31
CA PHE A 626 -13.50 -9.26 -40.76
C PHE A 626 -12.25 -9.59 -41.58
N GLN A 627 -11.80 -8.62 -42.38
CA GLN A 627 -10.54 -8.67 -43.12
C GLN A 627 -9.45 -7.97 -42.29
N MET A 628 -8.29 -8.63 -42.09
CA MET A 628 -7.13 -8.05 -41.43
C MET A 628 -6.11 -7.56 -42.46
N TYR A 629 -5.77 -6.30 -42.40
CA TYR A 629 -4.75 -5.67 -43.23
C TYR A 629 -3.52 -5.25 -42.40
N TYR A 630 -2.33 -5.37 -43.03
CA TYR A 630 -1.11 -4.70 -42.56
C TYR A 630 -0.69 -3.67 -43.62
N GLY A 631 -0.80 -2.38 -43.24
CA GLY A 631 -0.73 -1.31 -44.22
C GLY A 631 -1.83 -1.47 -45.32
N THR A 632 -1.41 -1.71 -46.56
CA THR A 632 -2.31 -1.98 -47.69
C THR A 632 -2.47 -3.45 -48.06
N LYS A 633 -1.70 -4.33 -47.40
CA LYS A 633 -1.67 -5.78 -47.71
C LYS A 633 -2.73 -6.50 -46.87
N LEU A 634 -3.65 -7.21 -47.55
CA LEU A 634 -4.54 -8.16 -46.89
C LEU A 634 -3.71 -9.34 -46.36
N LEU A 635 -3.79 -9.64 -45.08
CA LEU A 635 -3.10 -10.74 -44.41
C LEU A 635 -3.97 -12.00 -44.37
N CYS A 636 -5.22 -11.88 -43.92
CA CYS A 636 -6.15 -13.00 -43.78
C CYS A 636 -7.61 -12.46 -43.59
N THR A 637 -8.55 -13.40 -43.72
CA THR A 637 -9.95 -13.20 -43.29
C THR A 637 -10.10 -13.94 -41.95
N VAL A 638 -10.68 -13.28 -40.96
CA VAL A 638 -10.84 -13.78 -39.60
C VAL A 638 -12.32 -14.04 -39.32
N HIS A 639 -12.59 -15.21 -38.75
CA HIS A 639 -13.89 -15.54 -38.13
C HIS A 639 -13.66 -15.76 -36.63
N THR A 640 -14.33 -14.97 -35.78
CA THR A 640 -14.12 -15.10 -34.33
C THR A 640 -14.78 -16.37 -33.77
N GLY A 641 -14.11 -17.08 -32.90
CA GLY A 641 -14.63 -18.25 -32.20
C GLY A 641 -15.43 -17.91 -30.92
N VAL A 642 -15.38 -16.62 -30.53
CA VAL A 642 -16.14 -16.03 -29.42
C VAL A 642 -16.89 -14.79 -29.91
N PRO A 643 -18.12 -14.52 -29.40
CA PRO A 643 -18.96 -13.44 -29.92
C PRO A 643 -18.54 -12.07 -29.37
N GLY A 644 -18.99 -11.03 -30.12
CA GLY A 644 -18.85 -9.63 -29.75
C GLY A 644 -17.73 -8.87 -30.45
N ILE A 645 -18.03 -7.64 -30.86
CA ILE A 645 -17.12 -6.79 -31.62
C ILE A 645 -15.83 -6.48 -30.84
N PHE A 646 -15.93 -6.33 -29.48
CA PHE A 646 -14.75 -6.14 -28.66
C PHE A 646 -13.82 -7.37 -28.64
N ASN A 647 -14.36 -8.60 -28.77
CA ASN A 647 -13.56 -9.81 -28.93
C ASN A 647 -12.92 -9.89 -30.34
N ALA A 648 -13.54 -9.30 -31.36
CA ALA A 648 -12.88 -9.12 -32.64
C ALA A 648 -11.67 -8.17 -32.55
N MET A 649 -11.76 -7.10 -31.74
CA MET A 649 -10.62 -6.23 -31.46
C MET A 649 -9.52 -6.96 -30.66
N ASN A 650 -9.90 -7.78 -29.68
CA ASN A 650 -8.96 -8.64 -28.95
C ASN A 650 -8.26 -9.63 -29.90
N ALA A 651 -9.02 -10.23 -30.84
CA ALA A 651 -8.46 -11.12 -31.86
C ALA A 651 -7.51 -10.37 -32.82
N LEU A 652 -7.84 -9.14 -33.21
CA LEU A 652 -6.95 -8.30 -34.02
C LEU A 652 -5.64 -8.04 -33.29
N ALA A 653 -5.68 -7.69 -31.99
CA ALA A 653 -4.49 -7.47 -31.18
C ALA A 653 -3.61 -8.73 -31.10
N ALA A 654 -4.22 -9.89 -30.81
CA ALA A 654 -3.51 -11.18 -30.74
C ALA A 654 -2.89 -11.57 -32.09
N LEU A 655 -3.63 -11.43 -33.18
CA LEU A 655 -3.15 -11.69 -34.53
C LEU A 655 -2.03 -10.73 -34.98
N SER A 656 -2.10 -9.46 -34.56
CA SER A 656 -1.04 -8.47 -34.83
C SER A 656 0.27 -8.86 -34.14
N ALA A 657 0.18 -9.33 -32.89
CA ALA A 657 1.34 -9.87 -32.17
C ALA A 657 1.87 -11.18 -32.82
N ALA A 658 0.98 -12.08 -33.24
CA ALA A 658 1.34 -13.30 -33.93
C ALA A 658 2.07 -13.01 -35.28
N HIS A 659 1.60 -12.03 -36.04
CA HIS A 659 2.26 -11.58 -37.26
C HIS A 659 3.68 -11.03 -36.99
N HIS A 660 3.83 -10.23 -35.95
CA HIS A 660 5.14 -9.72 -35.52
C HIS A 660 6.11 -10.86 -35.17
N LEU A 661 5.59 -11.93 -34.54
CA LEU A 661 6.34 -13.13 -34.21
C LEU A 661 6.56 -14.11 -35.39
N GLY A 662 6.14 -13.72 -36.63
CA GLY A 662 6.36 -14.47 -37.84
C GLY A 662 5.44 -15.69 -38.01
N ILE A 663 4.32 -15.77 -37.31
CA ILE A 663 3.35 -16.85 -37.43
C ILE A 663 2.56 -16.72 -38.77
N ASP A 664 2.29 -17.85 -39.42
CA ASP A 664 1.42 -17.89 -40.59
C ASP A 664 0.03 -17.38 -40.26
N MET A 665 -0.42 -16.36 -40.99
CA MET A 665 -1.64 -15.66 -40.66
C MET A 665 -2.92 -16.43 -40.95
N ASN A 666 -2.91 -17.36 -41.88
CA ASN A 666 -4.06 -18.22 -42.12
C ASN A 666 -4.20 -19.24 -40.98
N ALA A 667 -3.11 -19.84 -40.55
CA ALA A 667 -3.10 -20.74 -39.40
C ALA A 667 -3.51 -20.02 -38.11
N ALA A 668 -3.06 -18.77 -37.93
CA ALA A 668 -3.45 -17.93 -36.78
C ALA A 668 -4.95 -17.58 -36.83
N ALA A 669 -5.51 -17.24 -38.00
CA ALA A 669 -6.94 -16.98 -38.17
C ALA A 669 -7.79 -18.24 -37.89
N ASP A 670 -7.37 -19.40 -38.35
CA ASP A 670 -8.00 -20.69 -38.04
C ASP A 670 -7.99 -20.99 -36.54
N SER A 671 -6.89 -20.64 -35.83
CA SER A 671 -6.78 -20.79 -34.40
C SER A 671 -7.80 -19.90 -33.67
N ILE A 672 -7.94 -18.62 -34.10
CA ILE A 672 -8.96 -17.70 -33.55
C ILE A 672 -10.38 -18.25 -33.76
N GLN A 673 -10.67 -18.87 -34.91
CA GLN A 673 -11.99 -19.47 -35.16
C GLN A 673 -12.28 -20.65 -34.22
N ARG A 674 -11.25 -21.42 -33.83
CA ARG A 674 -11.36 -22.51 -32.84
C ARG A 674 -11.38 -22.06 -31.40
N PHE A 675 -10.97 -20.83 -31.09
CA PHE A 675 -10.92 -20.30 -29.73
C PHE A 675 -12.31 -20.27 -29.08
N ARG A 676 -12.45 -20.79 -27.88
CA ARG A 676 -13.72 -20.90 -27.15
C ARG A 676 -13.81 -20.02 -25.90
N GLY A 677 -12.80 -19.18 -25.66
CA GLY A 677 -12.68 -18.34 -24.47
C GLY A 677 -11.76 -18.95 -23.42
N ALA A 678 -11.36 -18.16 -22.46
CA ALA A 678 -10.83 -18.64 -21.19
C ALA A 678 -12.01 -18.95 -20.26
N HIS A 679 -11.82 -19.84 -19.29
CA HIS A 679 -12.85 -20.12 -18.29
C HIS A 679 -13.32 -18.82 -17.60
N ARG A 680 -14.61 -18.77 -17.30
CA ARG A 680 -15.31 -17.61 -16.72
C ARG A 680 -15.38 -16.38 -17.64
N ARG A 681 -15.21 -16.51 -18.96
CA ARG A 681 -15.36 -15.45 -19.95
C ARG A 681 -16.43 -15.80 -20.96
N PHE A 682 -17.69 -15.41 -20.70
CA PHE A 682 -18.89 -15.79 -21.42
C PHE A 682 -19.00 -17.30 -21.65
N GLU A 683 -18.71 -18.04 -20.59
CA GLU A 683 -18.63 -19.52 -20.61
C GLU A 683 -20.01 -20.13 -20.44
N LYS A 684 -20.36 -21.07 -21.33
CA LYS A 684 -21.57 -21.88 -21.17
C LYS A 684 -21.27 -22.94 -20.11
N THR A 685 -21.93 -22.87 -18.96
CA THR A 685 -21.71 -23.79 -17.84
C THR A 685 -22.66 -24.98 -17.87
N GLY A 686 -23.92 -24.81 -18.36
CA GLY A 686 -24.88 -25.91 -18.38
C GLY A 686 -26.24 -25.53 -18.95
N MET A 687 -27.25 -26.29 -18.51
CA MET A 687 -28.65 -26.06 -18.84
C MET A 687 -29.55 -26.40 -17.62
N LEU A 688 -30.59 -25.60 -17.38
CA LEU A 688 -31.61 -25.85 -16.37
C LEU A 688 -33.01 -25.69 -16.97
N GLN A 689 -33.86 -26.75 -16.94
CA GLN A 689 -35.22 -26.70 -17.45
C GLN A 689 -35.36 -26.18 -18.89
N GLY A 690 -34.37 -26.45 -19.75
CA GLY A 690 -34.32 -25.97 -21.12
C GLY A 690 -33.77 -24.54 -21.29
N ALA A 691 -33.39 -23.85 -20.20
CA ALA A 691 -32.68 -22.58 -20.23
C ALA A 691 -31.17 -22.81 -20.27
N GLU A 692 -30.46 -22.02 -21.11
CA GLU A 692 -28.99 -22.05 -21.13
C GLU A 692 -28.40 -21.26 -19.95
N LEU A 693 -27.36 -21.82 -19.30
CA LEU A 693 -26.62 -21.19 -18.21
C LEU A 693 -25.26 -20.70 -18.72
N PHE A 694 -24.96 -19.43 -18.45
CA PHE A 694 -23.67 -18.82 -18.75
C PHE A 694 -23.05 -18.18 -17.51
N HIS A 695 -21.72 -18.05 -17.53
CA HIS A 695 -20.98 -17.31 -16.52
C HIS A 695 -19.99 -16.35 -17.19
N ASP A 696 -19.91 -15.11 -16.67
CA ASP A 696 -18.91 -14.14 -17.07
C ASP A 696 -18.26 -13.47 -15.88
N TYR A 697 -16.95 -13.28 -15.95
CA TYR A 697 -16.13 -12.67 -14.92
C TYR A 697 -16.31 -11.15 -14.79
N GLY A 698 -17.06 -10.54 -15.73
CA GLY A 698 -17.33 -9.10 -15.75
C GLY A 698 -17.83 -8.60 -14.40
N HIS A 699 -17.13 -7.64 -13.84
CA HIS A 699 -17.35 -7.15 -12.47
C HIS A 699 -17.42 -5.63 -12.37
N ASN A 700 -17.27 -4.92 -13.47
CA ASN A 700 -17.63 -3.52 -13.58
C ASN A 700 -18.83 -3.34 -14.53
N PRO A 701 -19.58 -2.21 -14.44
CA PRO A 701 -20.80 -2.00 -15.21
C PRO A 701 -20.64 -2.10 -16.72
N GLU A 702 -19.51 -1.67 -17.28
CA GLU A 702 -19.28 -1.72 -18.74
C GLU A 702 -19.05 -3.16 -19.23
N GLU A 703 -18.27 -3.95 -18.49
CA GLU A 703 -18.09 -5.40 -18.79
C GLU A 703 -19.41 -6.14 -18.67
N MET A 704 -20.19 -5.88 -17.59
CA MET A 704 -21.50 -6.50 -17.39
C MET A 704 -22.45 -6.17 -18.54
N LYS A 705 -22.52 -4.90 -18.95
CA LYS A 705 -23.33 -4.45 -20.07
C LYS A 705 -22.97 -5.19 -21.35
N ASN A 706 -21.68 -5.29 -21.65
CA ASN A 706 -21.19 -5.98 -22.84
C ASN A 706 -21.57 -7.47 -22.84
N ALA A 707 -21.39 -8.16 -21.69
CA ALA A 707 -21.76 -9.57 -21.55
C ALA A 707 -23.29 -9.77 -21.69
N ILE A 708 -24.10 -8.90 -21.09
CA ILE A 708 -25.58 -8.91 -21.19
C ILE A 708 -26.04 -8.66 -22.63
N CYS A 709 -25.42 -7.72 -23.35
CA CYS A 709 -25.75 -7.47 -24.76
C CYS A 709 -25.47 -8.70 -25.63
N ILE A 710 -24.37 -9.43 -25.40
CA ILE A 710 -24.11 -10.70 -26.11
C ILE A 710 -25.15 -11.76 -25.74
N ALA A 711 -25.44 -11.90 -24.45
CA ALA A 711 -26.47 -12.83 -23.96
C ALA A 711 -27.84 -12.53 -24.56
N ARG A 712 -28.21 -11.24 -24.72
CA ARG A 712 -29.47 -10.82 -25.38
C ARG A 712 -29.55 -11.25 -26.84
N LYS A 713 -28.48 -11.11 -27.62
CA LYS A 713 -28.44 -11.57 -29.01
C LYS A 713 -28.68 -13.08 -29.12
N ARG A 714 -28.14 -13.85 -28.18
CA ARG A 714 -28.31 -15.30 -28.11
C ARG A 714 -29.68 -15.73 -27.63
N CYS A 715 -30.27 -15.01 -26.66
CA CYS A 715 -31.59 -15.28 -26.10
C CYS A 715 -32.69 -14.71 -27.00
N ARG A 716 -33.13 -15.47 -28.05
CA ARG A 716 -34.05 -14.97 -29.09
C ARG A 716 -35.53 -15.02 -28.74
N SER A 717 -35.95 -16.03 -28.00
CA SER A 717 -37.38 -16.31 -27.76
C SER A 717 -37.76 -16.35 -26.28
N GLY A 718 -36.81 -16.49 -25.40
CA GLY A 718 -37.00 -16.54 -23.95
C GLY A 718 -36.69 -15.24 -23.24
N ARG A 719 -36.72 -15.27 -21.92
CA ARG A 719 -36.29 -14.18 -21.06
C ARG A 719 -34.80 -14.29 -20.79
N LEU A 720 -34.13 -13.13 -20.79
CA LEU A 720 -32.76 -13.01 -20.35
C LEU A 720 -32.74 -12.65 -18.86
N TRP A 721 -32.17 -13.55 -18.06
CA TRP A 721 -31.93 -13.37 -16.63
C TRP A 721 -30.47 -13.01 -16.38
N ALA A 722 -30.20 -11.85 -15.78
CA ALA A 722 -28.87 -11.46 -15.35
C ALA A 722 -28.77 -11.58 -13.83
N VAL A 723 -27.88 -12.42 -13.33
CA VAL A 723 -27.59 -12.54 -11.89
C VAL A 723 -26.27 -11.86 -11.62
N ILE A 724 -26.31 -10.76 -10.89
CA ILE A 724 -25.14 -9.89 -10.65
C ILE A 724 -24.71 -10.01 -9.18
N GLN A 725 -23.43 -10.34 -8.98
CA GLN A 725 -22.74 -10.16 -7.70
C GLN A 725 -21.90 -8.90 -7.76
N PRO A 726 -22.34 -7.78 -7.18
CA PRO A 726 -21.53 -6.56 -7.12
C PRO A 726 -20.24 -6.84 -6.33
N HIS A 727 -19.13 -6.25 -6.77
CA HIS A 727 -17.81 -6.53 -6.19
C HIS A 727 -17.21 -5.28 -5.56
N THR A 728 -16.88 -5.35 -4.27
CA THR A 728 -16.39 -4.33 -3.34
C THR A 728 -17.31 -3.13 -3.12
N PHE A 729 -17.40 -2.69 -1.89
CA PHE A 729 -18.25 -1.53 -1.51
C PHE A 729 -17.74 -0.23 -2.15
N SER A 730 -16.42 -0.05 -2.22
CA SER A 730 -15.79 1.13 -2.83
C SER A 730 -16.12 1.25 -4.31
N ARG A 731 -16.02 0.15 -5.08
CA ARG A 731 -16.35 0.13 -6.53
C ARG A 731 -17.84 0.41 -6.76
N VAL A 732 -18.71 -0.27 -6.01
CA VAL A 732 -20.16 -0.05 -6.12
C VAL A 732 -20.52 1.41 -5.84
N ARG A 733 -19.91 2.03 -4.83
CA ARG A 733 -20.11 3.45 -4.52
C ARG A 733 -19.65 4.36 -5.67
N THR A 734 -18.45 4.12 -6.19
CA THR A 734 -17.85 4.97 -7.24
C THR A 734 -18.60 4.88 -8.55
N LEU A 735 -19.04 3.66 -8.94
CA LEU A 735 -19.71 3.39 -10.21
C LEU A 735 -21.24 3.23 -10.04
N PHE A 736 -21.80 3.74 -8.96
CA PHE A 736 -23.20 3.53 -8.62
C PHE A 736 -24.14 3.90 -9.77
N ALA A 737 -23.96 5.08 -10.38
CA ALA A 737 -24.79 5.54 -11.49
C ALA A 737 -24.73 4.62 -12.71
N ASP A 738 -23.57 4.05 -13.01
CA ASP A 738 -23.37 3.15 -14.14
C ASP A 738 -24.04 1.79 -13.90
N TYR A 739 -23.99 1.27 -12.66
CA TYR A 739 -24.71 0.07 -12.26
C TYR A 739 -26.21 0.18 -12.53
N LEU A 740 -26.81 1.36 -12.31
CA LEU A 740 -28.25 1.54 -12.46
C LEU A 740 -28.76 1.31 -13.90
N THR A 741 -27.88 1.26 -14.86
CA THR A 741 -28.24 1.17 -16.29
C THR A 741 -27.56 0.03 -17.04
N CYS A 742 -26.55 -0.63 -16.46
CA CYS A 742 -25.74 -1.63 -17.17
C CYS A 742 -26.52 -2.87 -17.62
N ALA A 743 -27.64 -3.18 -16.98
CA ALA A 743 -28.43 -4.39 -17.24
C ALA A 743 -29.77 -4.13 -17.96
N LYS A 744 -29.89 -3.02 -18.71
CA LYS A 744 -31.16 -2.64 -19.42
C LYS A 744 -31.63 -3.68 -20.44
N GLU A 745 -30.71 -4.46 -21.01
CA GLU A 745 -31.01 -5.48 -21.99
C GLU A 745 -31.50 -6.80 -21.38
N ALA A 746 -31.42 -6.96 -20.06
CA ALA A 746 -31.94 -8.11 -19.35
C ALA A 746 -33.46 -7.91 -19.03
N ASP A 747 -34.25 -9.00 -19.16
CA ASP A 747 -35.66 -8.97 -18.79
C ASP A 747 -35.85 -9.03 -17.27
N VAL A 748 -34.95 -9.72 -16.56
CA VAL A 748 -34.94 -9.82 -15.11
C VAL A 748 -33.50 -9.73 -14.60
N VAL A 749 -33.30 -8.94 -13.56
CA VAL A 749 -32.01 -8.81 -12.89
C VAL A 749 -32.12 -9.31 -11.46
N LEU A 750 -31.29 -10.27 -11.08
CA LEU A 750 -31.14 -10.71 -9.69
C LEU A 750 -29.85 -10.13 -9.11
N LEU A 751 -29.92 -9.51 -7.95
CA LEU A 751 -28.77 -8.92 -7.26
C LEU A 751 -28.50 -9.69 -5.98
N THR A 752 -27.32 -10.30 -5.87
CA THR A 752 -26.84 -10.88 -4.62
C THR A 752 -26.22 -9.82 -3.73
N ASP A 753 -25.88 -10.18 -2.49
CA ASP A 753 -25.12 -9.26 -1.62
C ASP A 753 -23.76 -8.87 -2.25
N ILE A 754 -23.28 -7.67 -1.89
CA ILE A 754 -21.98 -7.19 -2.35
C ILE A 754 -20.89 -8.12 -1.83
N PHE A 755 -20.06 -8.62 -2.72
CA PHE A 755 -18.87 -9.39 -2.35
C PHE A 755 -17.79 -8.44 -1.83
N ALA A 756 -17.59 -8.42 -0.53
CA ALA A 756 -16.70 -7.49 0.15
C ALA A 756 -15.20 -7.65 -0.24
N ALA A 757 -14.79 -8.86 -0.68
CA ALA A 757 -13.40 -9.21 -0.93
C ALA A 757 -12.47 -8.93 0.26
N ARG A 758 -11.89 -7.73 0.33
CA ARG A 758 -10.93 -7.29 1.37
C ARG A 758 -11.42 -6.08 2.16
N GLU A 759 -12.58 -5.56 1.80
CA GLU A 759 -13.13 -4.36 2.43
C GLU A 759 -14.01 -4.74 3.62
N ASP A 760 -14.00 -3.90 4.65
CA ASP A 760 -15.00 -3.95 5.70
C ASP A 760 -16.29 -3.30 5.18
N ASP A 761 -17.44 -3.77 5.66
CA ASP A 761 -18.73 -3.18 5.31
C ASP A 761 -18.82 -1.75 5.88
N PRO A 762 -18.91 -0.70 5.04
CA PRO A 762 -19.00 0.68 5.50
C PRO A 762 -20.40 1.05 6.00
N GLY A 763 -21.41 0.20 5.80
CA GLY A 763 -22.80 0.40 6.22
C GLY A 763 -23.60 1.47 5.45
N ASP A 764 -23.03 2.04 4.38
CA ASP A 764 -23.65 3.14 3.61
C ASP A 764 -24.03 2.78 2.17
N ILE A 765 -23.70 1.57 1.71
CA ILE A 765 -24.02 1.07 0.37
C ILE A 765 -24.42 -0.40 0.41
N THR A 766 -25.53 -0.76 -0.27
CA THR A 766 -26.06 -2.14 -0.29
C THR A 766 -26.55 -2.52 -1.68
N SER A 767 -26.64 -3.83 -1.96
CA SER A 767 -27.30 -4.36 -3.17
C SER A 767 -28.78 -3.98 -3.25
N GLY A 768 -29.44 -3.76 -2.11
CA GLY A 768 -30.81 -3.26 -2.06
C GLY A 768 -30.94 -1.88 -2.69
N MET A 769 -29.99 -0.98 -2.41
CA MET A 769 -29.96 0.37 -3.02
C MET A 769 -29.76 0.30 -4.53
N LEU A 770 -28.93 -0.65 -5.03
CA LEU A 770 -28.79 -0.90 -6.47
C LEU A 770 -30.10 -1.41 -7.09
N ALA A 771 -30.76 -2.37 -6.46
CA ALA A 771 -32.04 -2.91 -6.94
C ALA A 771 -33.11 -1.81 -7.03
N ASP A 772 -33.21 -0.96 -6.00
CA ASP A 772 -34.14 0.17 -5.97
C ASP A 772 -33.84 1.16 -7.09
N GLY A 773 -32.57 1.53 -7.29
CA GLY A 773 -32.16 2.43 -8.33
C GLY A 773 -32.36 1.87 -9.76
N MET A 774 -32.09 0.58 -9.98
CA MET A 774 -32.36 -0.10 -11.24
C MET A 774 -33.87 -0.10 -11.54
N ARG A 775 -34.73 -0.39 -10.55
CA ARG A 775 -36.20 -0.33 -10.72
C ARG A 775 -36.67 1.06 -11.10
N GLN A 776 -36.10 2.12 -10.53
CA GLN A 776 -36.41 3.50 -10.93
C GLN A 776 -36.01 3.81 -12.39
N ASN A 777 -35.04 3.09 -12.93
CA ASN A 777 -34.63 3.14 -14.32
C ASN A 777 -35.38 2.17 -15.25
N GLY A 778 -36.46 1.53 -14.75
CA GLY A 778 -37.32 0.64 -15.53
C GLY A 778 -36.81 -0.78 -15.70
N ILE A 779 -35.85 -1.24 -14.93
CA ILE A 779 -35.30 -2.60 -14.94
C ILE A 779 -36.02 -3.44 -13.88
N ASP A 780 -36.50 -4.66 -14.20
CA ASP A 780 -37.02 -5.61 -13.22
C ASP A 780 -35.88 -6.19 -12.39
N ALA A 781 -35.43 -5.41 -11.41
CA ALA A 781 -34.34 -5.79 -10.52
C ALA A 781 -34.88 -6.28 -9.17
N ARG A 782 -34.43 -7.46 -8.76
CA ARG A 782 -34.87 -8.15 -7.55
C ARG A 782 -33.67 -8.47 -6.66
N LEU A 783 -33.82 -8.20 -5.36
CA LEU A 783 -32.79 -8.56 -4.39
C LEU A 783 -32.89 -10.04 -4.02
N THR A 784 -31.81 -10.77 -4.19
CA THR A 784 -31.62 -12.17 -3.79
C THR A 784 -30.30 -12.26 -3.04
N PRO A 785 -30.25 -11.94 -1.73
CA PRO A 785 -29.01 -11.75 -0.97
C PRO A 785 -28.08 -12.96 -1.03
N THR A 786 -28.65 -14.17 -1.02
CA THR A 786 -27.87 -15.42 -1.06
C THR A 786 -28.01 -16.12 -2.41
N PHE A 787 -27.07 -17.04 -2.69
CA PHE A 787 -27.15 -17.88 -3.90
C PHE A 787 -28.34 -18.86 -3.83
N GLU A 788 -28.72 -19.30 -2.65
CA GLU A 788 -29.89 -20.13 -2.43
C GLU A 788 -31.19 -19.41 -2.80
N ASP A 789 -31.30 -18.10 -2.48
CA ASP A 789 -32.46 -17.29 -2.87
C ASP A 789 -32.53 -17.11 -4.40
N ALA A 790 -31.38 -16.82 -5.03
CA ALA A 790 -31.28 -16.72 -6.47
C ALA A 790 -31.63 -18.08 -7.16
N ALA A 791 -31.04 -19.18 -6.69
CA ALA A 791 -31.27 -20.51 -7.23
C ALA A 791 -32.75 -20.94 -7.11
N ARG A 792 -33.38 -20.66 -5.96
CA ARG A 792 -34.82 -20.93 -5.74
C ARG A 792 -35.65 -20.16 -6.75
N MET A 793 -35.42 -18.84 -6.92
CA MET A 793 -36.20 -18.03 -7.84
C MET A 793 -36.02 -18.47 -9.31
N LEU A 794 -34.80 -18.82 -9.71
CA LEU A 794 -34.52 -19.34 -11.04
C LEU A 794 -35.25 -20.68 -11.29
N ARG A 795 -35.15 -21.64 -10.36
CA ARG A 795 -35.83 -22.94 -10.47
C ARG A 795 -37.38 -22.83 -10.55
N GLU A 796 -37.96 -21.83 -9.89
CA GLU A 796 -39.40 -21.58 -9.90
C GLU A 796 -39.88 -20.88 -11.17
N GLN A 797 -39.06 -20.06 -11.81
CA GLN A 797 -39.52 -19.12 -12.83
C GLN A 797 -38.91 -19.33 -14.24
N LEU A 798 -37.81 -20.10 -14.36
CA LEU A 798 -37.19 -20.40 -15.66
C LEU A 798 -38.15 -21.23 -16.53
N LYS A 799 -38.03 -20.99 -17.84
CA LYS A 799 -38.75 -21.70 -18.88
C LYS A 799 -37.79 -22.11 -20.00
N GLU A 800 -38.23 -23.10 -20.78
CA GLU A 800 -37.52 -23.47 -22.00
C GLU A 800 -37.30 -22.27 -22.93
N GLY A 801 -36.06 -22.11 -23.39
CA GLY A 801 -35.65 -20.98 -24.22
C GLY A 801 -35.19 -19.75 -23.46
N ASP A 802 -35.31 -19.69 -22.11
CA ASP A 802 -34.70 -18.65 -21.29
C ASP A 802 -33.15 -18.80 -21.30
N LEU A 803 -32.46 -17.70 -20.99
CA LEU A 803 -31.03 -17.69 -20.82
C LEU A 803 -30.70 -17.03 -19.48
N VAL A 804 -29.82 -17.66 -18.70
CA VAL A 804 -29.29 -17.10 -17.46
C VAL A 804 -27.81 -16.76 -17.65
N ILE A 805 -27.41 -15.54 -17.31
CA ILE A 805 -26.00 -15.14 -17.22
C ILE A 805 -25.67 -14.70 -15.80
N THR A 806 -24.71 -15.36 -15.16
CA THR A 806 -24.15 -14.95 -13.86
C THR A 806 -22.92 -14.06 -14.09
N LEU A 807 -22.84 -12.94 -13.36
CA LEU A 807 -21.88 -11.87 -13.58
C LEU A 807 -21.15 -11.51 -12.27
N GLY A 808 -19.81 -11.60 -12.29
CA GLY A 808 -18.99 -11.21 -11.16
C GLY A 808 -17.67 -11.96 -11.06
N CYS A 809 -16.68 -11.34 -10.43
CA CYS A 809 -15.34 -11.91 -10.22
C CYS A 809 -15.18 -12.61 -8.86
N GLY A 810 -16.22 -12.60 -8.02
CA GLY A 810 -16.25 -13.27 -6.74
C GLY A 810 -16.52 -14.78 -6.85
N ASN A 811 -17.39 -15.27 -5.99
CA ASN A 811 -17.74 -16.68 -5.92
C ASN A 811 -19.09 -17.00 -6.58
N ILE A 812 -19.66 -16.09 -7.37
CA ILE A 812 -20.98 -16.28 -8.02
C ILE A 812 -21.03 -17.48 -8.99
N TYR A 813 -19.90 -17.93 -9.52
CA TYR A 813 -19.85 -19.15 -10.34
C TYR A 813 -20.40 -20.39 -9.61
N MET A 814 -20.31 -20.41 -8.27
CA MET A 814 -20.89 -21.49 -7.44
C MET A 814 -22.41 -21.58 -7.62
N LEU A 815 -23.08 -20.48 -7.97
CA LEU A 815 -24.52 -20.53 -8.25
C LEU A 815 -24.80 -21.42 -9.46
N ASN A 816 -23.98 -21.38 -10.52
CA ASN A 816 -24.15 -22.24 -11.69
C ASN A 816 -23.98 -23.72 -11.30
N GLU A 817 -22.96 -24.04 -10.49
CA GLU A 817 -22.76 -25.39 -9.94
C GLU A 817 -23.98 -25.87 -9.11
N MET A 818 -24.56 -24.99 -8.29
CA MET A 818 -25.78 -25.29 -7.54
C MET A 818 -27.02 -25.49 -8.43
N LEU A 819 -27.08 -24.84 -9.59
CA LEU A 819 -28.20 -24.95 -10.52
C LEU A 819 -28.11 -26.27 -11.32
N GLU A 820 -26.92 -26.78 -11.57
CA GLU A 820 -26.67 -28.03 -12.31
C GLU A 820 -26.83 -29.28 -11.41
N ALA A 821 -26.59 -29.13 -10.09
CA ALA A 821 -26.79 -30.19 -9.08
C ALA A 821 -28.28 -30.43 -8.80
#